data_3d75b4838bf59f98b9fa2f24a71a56a1
#
_entry.id   3d75b4838bf59f98b9fa2f24a71a56a1
#
_cell.length_a   1.000
_cell.length_b   1.000
_cell.length_c   1.000
_cell.angle_alpha   90.00
_cell.angle_beta   90.00
_cell.angle_gamma   90.00
#
_symmetry.space_group_name_H-M   'P 1'
#
loop_
_entity.id
_entity.type
_entity.pdbx_description
1 polymer ?
#
loop_
_entity_poly.entity_id
_entity_poly.type
_entity_poly.pdbx_seq_one_letter_code
_entity_poly.pdbx_strand_id
1 'polypeptide(L)'
;MKVQEWEVKRARFSLKDERVYILQGIFPSGRSIEVFLDKEKISAEMENWEYNGALEMPGNTEISKGEKVTVFLTLPENWEKHHHLCVFARAGEERLLWYESSVKRMKEARQRPVIYLEEVQADNKKGTLYLRGWAADTELLKIGLFDQKKKKLPCKIRRNARLDIQAVYFETEIEKNCGFTIEAEGISGRVAYLVVVGAQGKKVYPVNLDPAMILTQKMGKYVKRGMDYWKLHGMQALTARVAKEFFPAPEEAAVDYQVWIQRHIPGPGELERQRNTVLPVMPKFSLILPVKDMGERQLKQLLRNLENQTYRNFEVCLADETEDLRLHEVLHAFEKEEERLHVTEQPEHTGIAEGIQAELSRAKGEYLIFLRQEDLPTPDALFAFAQAVNEHPEGVLFYPDNDRMSPDGNHFFEPELKPDFDPELLESTNYIGRFFMVNRSFFEKEGKVDADFSGACDYDLLLRLTEAAEAEKIVHIPRILCHIRVPEGALTEAEEDWEKGRLALQAHYERLGEKALVQKGAHPGLFRTRFVRKESPLLSILILYRGKKEALRRCIASIDRKSSYQNYEYLILTEEETLETGLTEKTLHLIHCEEGENPAACRNRAVQSASGEYLLFLDVDTELIAPDSLEEMLGCCMREKNGIVGARLYDGEKRIAHAGVIIGLHRIAGDAFSGFQKTEEDVYSRILCRQGYSAVTGKCMLVKRSIFEAVGGFSEEFGRAFADLDFCLRAGKNGKRVVYEPYAEFYHYGDRQEKQREAEEKLEEFHQAIALFEKRW
;
A
#
# COMPACT_ATOMS: atom_id res chain seq x y z
N MET A 1 12.24 -23.10 11.32
CA MET A 1 11.84 -23.84 10.10
C MET A 1 12.01 -22.89 8.93
N LYS A 2 12.90 -23.15 7.98
CA LYS A 2 13.09 -22.29 6.80
C LYS A 2 11.76 -22.25 6.04
N VAL A 3 11.18 -21.08 5.90
CA VAL A 3 10.03 -20.86 5.03
C VAL A 3 10.51 -21.04 3.61
N GLN A 4 9.86 -21.95 2.86
CA GLN A 4 10.15 -22.18 1.46
C GLN A 4 9.81 -20.90 0.68
N GLU A 5 10.83 -20.20 0.18
CA GLU A 5 10.71 -19.09 -0.78
C GLU A 5 10.19 -19.57 -2.14
N TRP A 6 10.00 -20.88 -2.29
CA TRP A 6 9.65 -21.54 -3.54
C TRP A 6 8.32 -22.26 -3.40
N GLU A 7 7.36 -21.91 -4.22
CA GLU A 7 6.03 -22.53 -4.19
C GLU A 7 5.42 -22.66 -5.58
N VAL A 8 4.58 -23.69 -5.74
CA VAL A 8 3.72 -23.84 -6.90
C VAL A 8 2.49 -22.95 -6.74
N LYS A 9 2.33 -22.00 -7.63
CA LYS A 9 1.20 -21.06 -7.65
C LYS A 9 0.00 -21.63 -8.38
N ARG A 10 0.20 -22.49 -9.37
CA ARG A 10 -0.86 -23.12 -10.15
C ARG A 10 -0.53 -24.57 -10.46
N ALA A 11 -1.56 -25.42 -10.41
CA ALA A 11 -1.46 -26.83 -10.75
C ALA A 11 -2.76 -27.25 -11.46
N ARG A 12 -2.67 -27.74 -12.70
CA ARG A 12 -3.80 -28.13 -13.52
C ARG A 12 -3.44 -29.16 -14.60
N PHE A 13 -4.44 -29.84 -15.16
CA PHE A 13 -4.23 -30.64 -16.37
C PHE A 13 -4.22 -29.75 -17.63
N SER A 14 -3.46 -30.13 -18.62
CA SER A 14 -3.51 -29.55 -19.97
C SER A 14 -4.87 -29.84 -20.61
N LEU A 15 -5.45 -28.84 -21.28
CA LEU A 15 -6.66 -29.06 -22.09
C LEU A 15 -6.36 -29.76 -23.41
N LYS A 16 -5.09 -29.76 -23.84
CA LYS A 16 -4.64 -30.40 -25.07
C LYS A 16 -4.34 -31.88 -24.89
N ASP A 17 -3.73 -32.27 -23.76
CA ASP A 17 -3.36 -33.65 -23.44
C ASP A 17 -3.77 -33.99 -22.00
N GLU A 18 -4.66 -34.97 -21.86
CA GLU A 18 -5.21 -35.41 -20.57
C GLU A 18 -4.18 -36.09 -19.63
N ARG A 19 -2.99 -36.42 -20.13
CA ARG A 19 -1.90 -37.01 -19.35
C ARG A 19 -0.87 -35.98 -18.93
N VAL A 20 -0.95 -34.76 -19.43
CA VAL A 20 -0.02 -33.70 -19.07
C VAL A 20 -0.58 -32.89 -17.91
N TYR A 21 0.14 -32.90 -16.78
CA TYR A 21 -0.16 -32.10 -15.61
C TYR A 21 0.83 -30.95 -15.52
N ILE A 22 0.36 -29.73 -15.44
CA ILE A 22 1.15 -28.50 -15.55
C ILE A 22 1.25 -27.83 -14.19
N LEU A 23 2.47 -27.54 -13.76
CA LEU A 23 2.77 -26.79 -12.55
C LEU A 23 3.44 -25.47 -12.94
N GLN A 24 2.97 -24.37 -12.38
CA GLN A 24 3.60 -23.04 -12.55
C GLN A 24 3.93 -22.46 -11.19
N GLY A 25 5.14 -21.93 -11.04
CA GLY A 25 5.57 -21.38 -9.75
C GLY A 25 7.01 -20.90 -9.77
N ILE A 26 7.54 -20.67 -8.57
CA ILE A 26 8.92 -20.28 -8.34
C ILE A 26 9.71 -21.51 -7.93
N PHE A 27 10.73 -21.87 -8.70
CA PHE A 27 11.59 -23.01 -8.49
C PHE A 27 12.99 -22.57 -8.06
N PRO A 28 13.66 -23.28 -7.12
CA PRO A 28 15.00 -22.88 -6.66
C PRO A 28 16.03 -22.93 -7.78
N SER A 29 16.73 -21.79 -8.00
CA SER A 29 17.77 -21.69 -9.03
C SER A 29 18.90 -22.71 -8.83
N GLY A 30 19.42 -23.24 -9.93
CA GLY A 30 20.54 -24.18 -9.92
C GLY A 30 20.20 -25.57 -9.39
N ARG A 31 18.93 -25.90 -9.20
CA ARG A 31 18.46 -27.23 -8.80
C ARG A 31 17.82 -27.98 -9.95
N SER A 32 17.96 -29.30 -9.95
CA SER A 32 17.25 -30.19 -10.90
C SER A 32 15.90 -30.62 -10.33
N ILE A 33 14.95 -30.90 -11.22
CA ILE A 33 13.63 -31.39 -10.85
C ILE A 33 13.61 -32.93 -10.79
N GLU A 34 13.00 -33.47 -9.74
CA GLU A 34 12.69 -34.90 -9.63
C GLU A 34 11.22 -35.09 -9.29
N VAL A 35 10.53 -35.93 -10.03
CA VAL A 35 9.10 -36.18 -9.86
C VAL A 35 8.85 -37.66 -9.57
N PHE A 36 8.03 -37.90 -8.56
CA PHE A 36 7.65 -39.25 -8.15
C PHE A 36 6.14 -39.38 -8.06
N LEU A 37 5.63 -40.44 -8.64
CA LEU A 37 4.27 -40.90 -8.44
C LEU A 37 4.34 -42.11 -7.52
N ASP A 38 3.98 -41.95 -6.24
CA ASP A 38 4.34 -42.84 -5.12
C ASP A 38 5.88 -43.03 -5.05
N LYS A 39 6.37 -44.17 -5.50
CA LYS A 39 7.80 -44.53 -5.54
C LYS A 39 8.38 -44.55 -6.95
N GLU A 40 7.55 -44.41 -7.97
CA GLU A 40 7.93 -44.46 -9.38
C GLU A 40 8.36 -43.06 -9.86
N LYS A 41 9.58 -42.95 -10.40
CA LYS A 41 10.09 -41.72 -10.97
C LYS A 41 9.48 -41.51 -12.35
N ILE A 42 8.88 -40.34 -12.58
CA ILE A 42 8.29 -39.96 -13.87
C ILE A 42 9.05 -38.83 -14.52
N SER A 43 8.87 -38.66 -15.84
CA SER A 43 9.50 -37.59 -16.62
C SER A 43 8.84 -36.24 -16.36
N ALA A 44 9.66 -35.20 -16.33
CA ALA A 44 9.24 -33.82 -16.25
C ALA A 44 10.08 -32.96 -17.20
N GLU A 45 9.43 -32.05 -17.89
CA GLU A 45 10.06 -30.99 -18.69
C GLU A 45 9.85 -29.67 -17.97
N MET A 46 10.89 -28.86 -17.87
CA MET A 46 10.86 -27.56 -17.18
C MET A 46 11.29 -26.49 -18.18
N GLU A 47 10.46 -25.50 -18.33
CA GLU A 47 10.69 -24.32 -19.15
C GLU A 47 10.69 -23.06 -18.30
N ASN A 48 11.45 -22.06 -18.69
CA ASN A 48 11.32 -20.75 -18.08
C ASN A 48 9.94 -20.19 -18.39
N TRP A 49 9.30 -19.62 -17.39
CA TRP A 49 8.00 -19.01 -17.56
C TRP A 49 8.16 -17.67 -18.28
N GLU A 50 8.06 -17.70 -19.61
CA GLU A 50 7.93 -16.49 -20.41
C GLU A 50 6.53 -15.91 -20.25
N TYR A 51 6.50 -14.64 -19.86
CA TYR A 51 5.28 -13.91 -19.59
C TYR A 51 4.55 -13.56 -20.90
N ASN A 52 3.43 -14.19 -21.17
CA ASN A 52 2.47 -13.80 -22.21
C ASN A 52 1.30 -13.01 -21.56
N GLY A 53 1.55 -11.77 -21.15
CA GLY A 53 0.53 -10.72 -20.98
C GLY A 53 -0.55 -10.88 -19.90
N ALA A 54 -0.55 -11.90 -19.02
CA ALA A 54 -1.58 -12.01 -18.00
C ALA A 54 -1.04 -12.61 -16.69
N LEU A 55 -1.08 -11.81 -15.63
CA LEU A 55 -0.83 -12.14 -14.24
C LEU A 55 0.64 -12.15 -13.77
N GLU A 56 1.24 -10.96 -13.65
CA GLU A 56 2.36 -10.77 -12.73
C GLU A 56 1.94 -11.04 -11.29
N MET A 57 2.85 -11.63 -10.54
CA MET A 57 2.68 -11.87 -9.10
C MET A 57 3.06 -10.62 -8.33
N PRO A 58 2.31 -10.19 -7.32
CA PRO A 58 2.67 -9.01 -6.53
C PRO A 58 4.00 -9.25 -5.80
N GLY A 59 4.93 -8.32 -5.96
CA GLY A 59 6.19 -8.26 -5.25
C GLY A 59 7.40 -8.25 -6.19
N ASN A 60 7.84 -7.05 -6.59
CA ASN A 60 9.20 -6.79 -7.03
C ASN A 60 10.12 -6.83 -5.80
N THR A 61 10.36 -8.02 -5.28
CA THR A 61 11.58 -8.31 -4.56
C THR A 61 12.46 -9.08 -5.54
N GLU A 62 13.65 -8.63 -5.79
CA GLU A 62 14.68 -9.45 -6.43
C GLU A 62 14.71 -10.79 -5.70
N ILE A 63 14.13 -11.81 -6.36
CA ILE A 63 14.15 -13.18 -5.85
C ILE A 63 15.56 -13.67 -6.08
N SER A 64 16.44 -13.40 -5.16
CA SER A 64 17.86 -13.65 -5.27
C SER A 64 18.23 -15.14 -5.40
N LYS A 65 17.27 -16.08 -5.45
CA LYS A 65 17.56 -17.55 -5.51
C LYS A 65 16.44 -18.41 -6.12
N GLY A 66 15.50 -17.89 -6.91
CA GLY A 66 14.45 -18.67 -7.55
C GLY A 66 14.14 -18.22 -8.97
N GLU A 67 13.77 -19.14 -9.84
CA GLU A 67 13.39 -18.90 -11.23
C GLU A 67 11.90 -19.15 -11.41
N LYS A 68 11.23 -18.30 -12.20
CA LYS A 68 9.84 -18.54 -12.59
C LYS A 68 9.83 -19.66 -13.63
N VAL A 69 9.14 -20.77 -13.36
CA VAL A 69 9.13 -21.93 -14.23
C VAL A 69 7.74 -22.48 -14.48
N THR A 70 7.58 -23.07 -15.67
CA THR A 70 6.48 -23.95 -16.00
C THR A 70 7.02 -25.38 -16.10
N VAL A 71 6.43 -26.32 -15.40
CA VAL A 71 6.82 -27.73 -15.39
C VAL A 71 5.69 -28.56 -16.00
N PHE A 72 6.02 -29.30 -17.02
CA PHE A 72 5.11 -30.25 -17.68
C PHE A 72 5.42 -31.66 -17.21
N LEU A 73 4.45 -32.29 -16.57
CA LEU A 73 4.55 -33.65 -16.06
C LEU A 73 3.77 -34.60 -16.97
N THR A 74 4.43 -35.46 -17.69
CA THR A 74 3.76 -36.49 -18.47
C THR A 74 3.47 -37.69 -17.57
N LEU A 75 2.19 -37.90 -17.24
CA LEU A 75 1.74 -38.99 -16.38
C LEU A 75 1.69 -40.32 -17.15
N PRO A 76 2.12 -41.44 -16.57
CA PRO A 76 2.02 -42.74 -17.18
C PRO A 76 0.55 -43.17 -17.36
N GLU A 77 0.27 -44.14 -18.24
CA GLU A 77 -1.13 -44.60 -18.50
C GLU A 77 -1.85 -45.13 -17.26
N ASN A 78 -1.10 -45.69 -16.33
CA ASN A 78 -1.63 -46.25 -15.09
C ASN A 78 -1.61 -45.27 -13.90
N TRP A 79 -1.36 -43.97 -14.11
CA TRP A 79 -1.20 -42.97 -13.04
C TRP A 79 -2.37 -42.95 -12.04
N GLU A 80 -3.57 -43.28 -12.49
CA GLU A 80 -4.77 -43.28 -11.64
C GLU A 80 -4.76 -44.38 -10.57
N LYS A 81 -3.86 -45.38 -10.67
CA LYS A 81 -3.70 -46.45 -9.67
C LYS A 81 -2.80 -46.05 -8.50
N HIS A 82 -2.07 -44.94 -8.63
CA HIS A 82 -1.19 -44.40 -7.60
C HIS A 82 -1.97 -43.54 -6.59
N HIS A 83 -1.30 -43.13 -5.51
CA HIS A 83 -1.91 -42.38 -4.41
C HIS A 83 -1.43 -40.96 -4.32
N HIS A 84 -0.13 -40.69 -4.52
CA HIS A 84 0.51 -39.40 -4.33
C HIS A 84 1.46 -39.04 -5.47
N LEU A 85 1.45 -37.74 -5.85
CA LEU A 85 2.42 -37.12 -6.70
C LEU A 85 3.28 -36.16 -5.85
N CYS A 86 4.60 -36.34 -5.89
CA CYS A 86 5.56 -35.47 -5.21
C CYS A 86 6.58 -34.96 -6.20
N VAL A 87 6.87 -33.65 -6.13
CA VAL A 87 7.88 -32.96 -6.96
C VAL A 87 8.93 -32.34 -6.06
N PHE A 88 10.18 -32.69 -6.30
CA PHE A 88 11.33 -32.24 -5.52
C PHE A 88 12.28 -31.39 -6.35
N ALA A 89 12.86 -30.38 -5.71
CA ALA A 89 14.03 -29.67 -6.18
C ALA A 89 15.29 -30.31 -5.56
N ARG A 90 16.22 -30.79 -6.40
CA ARG A 90 17.42 -31.53 -5.97
C ARG A 90 18.70 -30.76 -6.22
N ALA A 91 19.60 -30.74 -5.23
CA ALA A 91 20.98 -30.29 -5.35
C ALA A 91 21.90 -31.28 -4.64
N GLY A 92 22.67 -32.07 -5.40
CA GLY A 92 23.48 -33.16 -4.86
C GLY A 92 22.64 -34.21 -4.14
N GLU A 93 22.87 -34.42 -2.83
CA GLU A 93 22.09 -35.33 -1.99
C GLU A 93 20.86 -34.70 -1.33
N GLU A 94 20.77 -33.34 -1.34
CA GLU A 94 19.66 -32.60 -0.74
C GLU A 94 18.43 -32.59 -1.66
N ARG A 95 17.25 -32.91 -1.06
CA ARG A 95 15.95 -32.87 -1.72
C ARG A 95 15.03 -31.95 -0.96
N LEU A 96 14.42 -30.98 -1.66
CA LEU A 96 13.40 -30.09 -1.14
C LEU A 96 12.06 -30.40 -1.80
N LEU A 97 11.02 -30.68 -1.02
CA LEU A 97 9.67 -30.85 -1.55
C LEU A 97 9.16 -29.52 -2.09
N TRP A 98 8.89 -29.45 -3.41
CA TRP A 98 8.37 -28.25 -4.08
C TRP A 98 6.85 -28.32 -4.27
N TYR A 99 6.31 -29.50 -4.60
CA TYR A 99 4.87 -29.70 -4.77
C TYR A 99 4.43 -31.12 -4.37
N GLU A 100 3.21 -31.19 -3.82
CA GLU A 100 2.57 -32.46 -3.48
C GLU A 100 1.07 -32.44 -3.78
N SER A 101 0.53 -33.51 -4.34
CA SER A 101 -0.90 -33.70 -4.57
C SER A 101 -1.31 -35.15 -4.46
N SER A 102 -2.52 -35.42 -3.92
CA SER A 102 -3.10 -36.75 -4.00
C SER A 102 -3.68 -37.02 -5.40
N VAL A 103 -3.49 -38.24 -5.90
CA VAL A 103 -4.05 -38.67 -7.20
C VAL A 103 -5.56 -38.52 -7.25
N LYS A 104 -6.25 -38.68 -6.11
CA LYS A 104 -7.69 -38.43 -6.01
C LYS A 104 -8.05 -36.98 -6.37
N ARG A 105 -7.29 -36.01 -5.87
CA ARG A 105 -7.48 -34.58 -6.19
C ARG A 105 -7.18 -34.29 -7.66
N MET A 106 -6.17 -34.95 -8.21
CA MET A 106 -5.84 -34.83 -9.63
C MET A 106 -6.97 -35.37 -10.52
N LYS A 107 -7.57 -36.54 -10.19
CA LYS A 107 -8.75 -37.07 -10.91
C LYS A 107 -9.94 -36.10 -10.90
N GLU A 108 -10.22 -35.45 -9.77
CA GLU A 108 -11.28 -34.46 -9.66
C GLU A 108 -10.96 -33.21 -10.54
N ALA A 109 -9.69 -32.80 -10.60
CA ALA A 109 -9.23 -31.67 -11.41
C ALA A 109 -9.22 -31.96 -12.92
N ARG A 110 -9.18 -33.22 -13.34
CA ARG A 110 -9.20 -33.63 -14.75
C ARG A 110 -10.57 -33.52 -15.43
N GLN A 111 -11.68 -33.45 -14.65
CA GLN A 111 -13.04 -33.41 -15.19
C GLN A 111 -13.31 -32.17 -16.07
N ARG A 112 -13.90 -32.37 -17.26
CA ARG A 112 -14.21 -31.34 -18.27
C ARG A 112 -15.72 -31.09 -18.37
N PRO A 113 -16.16 -29.85 -18.74
CA PRO A 113 -15.39 -28.59 -18.69
C PRO A 113 -14.96 -28.25 -17.27
N VAL A 114 -13.90 -27.47 -17.12
CA VAL A 114 -13.50 -26.94 -15.81
C VAL A 114 -14.45 -25.78 -15.48
N ILE A 115 -15.15 -25.84 -14.32
CA ILE A 115 -16.10 -24.81 -13.90
C ILE A 115 -15.62 -24.23 -12.56
N TYR A 116 -15.65 -22.90 -12.49
CA TYR A 116 -15.42 -22.16 -11.26
C TYR A 116 -16.50 -21.12 -11.06
N LEU A 117 -17.14 -21.11 -9.89
CA LEU A 117 -18.09 -20.08 -9.48
C LEU A 117 -17.36 -19.08 -8.58
N GLU A 118 -17.30 -17.83 -9.03
CA GLU A 118 -16.72 -16.70 -8.31
C GLU A 118 -17.72 -16.17 -7.29
N GLU A 119 -18.99 -16.09 -7.70
CA GLU A 119 -20.04 -15.50 -6.89
C GLU A 119 -21.34 -16.30 -6.96
N VAL A 120 -21.98 -16.50 -5.82
CA VAL A 120 -23.29 -17.13 -5.69
C VAL A 120 -24.11 -16.32 -4.68
N GLN A 121 -25.17 -15.66 -5.14
CA GLN A 121 -26.13 -14.97 -4.31
C GLN A 121 -27.50 -15.59 -4.51
N ALA A 122 -28.14 -16.03 -3.44
CA ALA A 122 -29.48 -16.61 -3.45
C ALA A 122 -30.35 -15.94 -2.39
N ASP A 123 -31.55 -15.47 -2.80
CA ASP A 123 -32.58 -14.99 -1.88
C ASP A 123 -33.81 -15.92 -1.97
N ASN A 124 -33.90 -16.85 -1.03
CA ASN A 124 -35.00 -17.83 -0.96
C ASN A 124 -36.35 -17.21 -0.69
N LYS A 125 -36.45 -16.00 -0.11
CA LYS A 125 -37.71 -15.30 0.15
C LYS A 125 -38.25 -14.66 -1.11
N LYS A 126 -37.36 -14.13 -1.95
CA LYS A 126 -37.69 -13.52 -3.25
C LYS A 126 -37.65 -14.52 -4.40
N GLY A 127 -37.08 -15.71 -4.18
CA GLY A 127 -36.91 -16.73 -5.21
C GLY A 127 -35.94 -16.30 -6.31
N THR A 128 -34.91 -15.52 -5.98
CA THR A 128 -33.91 -15.02 -6.95
C THR A 128 -32.56 -15.72 -6.75
N LEU A 129 -31.85 -15.96 -7.86
CA LEU A 129 -30.49 -16.50 -7.89
C LEU A 129 -29.65 -15.73 -8.87
N TYR A 130 -28.49 -15.32 -8.39
CA TYR A 130 -27.43 -14.73 -9.20
C TYR A 130 -26.18 -15.61 -9.09
N LEU A 131 -25.59 -15.97 -10.24
CA LEU A 131 -24.35 -16.72 -10.35
C LEU A 131 -23.40 -16.00 -11.28
N ARG A 132 -22.13 -15.89 -10.87
CA ARG A 132 -21.05 -15.42 -11.72
C ARG A 132 -19.88 -16.40 -11.65
N GLY A 133 -19.24 -16.65 -12.81
CA GLY A 133 -18.12 -17.57 -12.88
C GLY A 133 -17.60 -17.75 -14.30
N TRP A 134 -16.79 -18.77 -14.47
CA TRP A 134 -16.26 -19.14 -15.78
C TRP A 134 -16.22 -20.66 -15.96
N ALA A 135 -16.18 -21.08 -17.22
CA ALA A 135 -16.05 -22.46 -17.60
C ALA A 135 -15.04 -22.59 -18.75
N ALA A 136 -13.95 -23.36 -18.55
CA ALA A 136 -12.92 -23.54 -19.56
C ALA A 136 -13.06 -24.89 -20.26
N ASP A 137 -13.16 -24.85 -21.58
CA ASP A 137 -13.07 -25.94 -22.53
C ASP A 137 -12.64 -25.36 -23.89
N THR A 138 -12.24 -26.18 -24.84
CA THR A 138 -11.95 -25.75 -26.20
C THR A 138 -13.16 -25.13 -26.90
N GLU A 139 -14.35 -25.59 -26.55
CA GLU A 139 -15.63 -25.01 -26.99
C GLU A 139 -16.68 -25.18 -25.89
N LEU A 140 -17.47 -24.15 -25.60
CA LEU A 140 -18.60 -24.19 -24.68
C LEU A 140 -19.92 -24.16 -25.45
N LEU A 141 -20.53 -25.33 -25.58
CA LEU A 141 -21.73 -25.51 -26.40
C LEU A 141 -23.00 -25.02 -25.69
N LYS A 142 -23.12 -25.24 -24.36
CA LYS A 142 -24.35 -24.92 -23.65
C LYS A 142 -24.12 -24.71 -22.15
N ILE A 143 -24.74 -23.67 -21.61
CA ILE A 143 -24.86 -23.42 -20.18
C ILE A 143 -26.35 -23.35 -19.82
N GLY A 144 -26.77 -23.92 -18.70
CA GLY A 144 -28.16 -23.88 -18.26
C GLY A 144 -28.32 -24.21 -16.79
N LEU A 145 -29.42 -23.72 -16.19
CA LEU A 145 -29.79 -23.95 -14.81
C LEU A 145 -31.01 -24.89 -14.73
N PHE A 146 -30.98 -25.83 -13.80
CA PHE A 146 -32.00 -26.85 -13.63
C PHE A 146 -32.40 -27.03 -12.14
N ASP A 147 -33.63 -27.40 -11.88
CA ASP A 147 -34.09 -27.72 -10.55
C ASP A 147 -33.72 -29.19 -10.14
N GLN A 148 -34.10 -29.57 -8.92
CA GLN A 148 -33.88 -30.92 -8.39
C GLN A 148 -34.61 -32.03 -9.20
N LYS A 149 -35.68 -31.68 -9.92
CA LYS A 149 -36.45 -32.59 -10.79
C LYS A 149 -35.88 -32.60 -12.22
N LYS A 150 -34.72 -32.00 -12.45
CA LYS A 150 -34.07 -31.87 -13.79
C LYS A 150 -34.88 -31.02 -14.79
N LYS A 151 -35.83 -30.22 -14.34
CA LYS A 151 -36.54 -29.25 -15.17
C LYS A 151 -35.71 -28.02 -15.34
N LYS A 152 -35.59 -27.53 -16.58
CA LYS A 152 -34.86 -26.30 -16.89
C LYS A 152 -35.51 -25.10 -16.23
N LEU A 153 -34.75 -24.32 -15.48
CA LEU A 153 -35.19 -23.09 -14.87
C LEU A 153 -35.08 -21.92 -15.87
N PRO A 154 -36.05 -21.03 -15.90
CA PRO A 154 -35.95 -19.80 -16.68
C PRO A 154 -34.83 -18.94 -16.10
N CYS A 155 -33.88 -18.57 -16.93
CA CYS A 155 -32.76 -17.75 -16.50
C CYS A 155 -32.23 -16.93 -17.68
N LYS A 156 -31.69 -15.76 -17.38
CA LYS A 156 -30.97 -14.92 -18.32
C LYS A 156 -29.49 -15.23 -18.17
N ILE A 157 -28.86 -15.70 -19.26
CA ILE A 157 -27.45 -16.06 -19.27
C ILE A 157 -26.75 -15.07 -20.18
N ARG A 158 -25.74 -14.37 -19.64
CA ARG A 158 -24.82 -13.54 -20.39
C ARG A 158 -23.44 -14.20 -20.37
N ARG A 159 -22.76 -14.19 -21.50
CA ARG A 159 -21.39 -14.71 -21.64
C ARG A 159 -20.45 -13.53 -21.91
N ASN A 160 -19.27 -13.57 -21.33
CA ASN A 160 -18.25 -12.54 -21.48
C ASN A 160 -16.87 -13.15 -21.71
N ALA A 161 -16.01 -12.40 -22.39
CA ALA A 161 -14.64 -12.79 -22.61
C ALA A 161 -13.83 -12.73 -21.30
N ARG A 162 -12.93 -13.70 -21.12
CA ARG A 162 -12.04 -13.83 -19.95
C ARG A 162 -10.61 -14.09 -20.43
N LEU A 163 -9.92 -13.01 -20.76
CA LEU A 163 -8.52 -13.09 -21.22
C LEU A 163 -7.58 -13.63 -20.14
N ASP A 164 -7.88 -13.34 -18.88
CA ASP A 164 -7.17 -13.89 -17.73
C ASP A 164 -7.26 -15.43 -17.66
N ILE A 165 -8.40 -16.01 -18.03
CA ILE A 165 -8.56 -17.46 -18.09
C ILE A 165 -7.89 -18.04 -19.35
N GLN A 166 -7.97 -17.35 -20.48
CA GLN A 166 -7.26 -17.75 -21.70
C GLN A 166 -5.74 -17.82 -21.47
N ALA A 167 -5.18 -16.83 -20.78
CA ALA A 167 -3.76 -16.83 -20.43
C ALA A 167 -3.35 -17.96 -19.46
N VAL A 168 -4.28 -18.47 -18.64
CA VAL A 168 -4.05 -19.66 -17.80
C VAL A 168 -3.90 -20.92 -18.64
N TYR A 169 -4.65 -21.05 -19.75
CA TYR A 169 -4.64 -22.21 -20.64
C TYR A 169 -3.88 -21.91 -21.94
N PHE A 170 -2.67 -21.37 -21.80
CA PHE A 170 -1.82 -20.89 -22.90
C PHE A 170 -1.42 -21.96 -23.93
N GLU A 171 -1.49 -23.24 -23.58
CA GLU A 171 -1.11 -24.37 -24.43
C GLU A 171 -2.17 -24.73 -25.49
N THR A 172 -3.37 -24.15 -25.41
CA THR A 172 -4.45 -24.38 -26.38
C THR A 172 -5.42 -23.20 -26.42
N GLU A 173 -6.03 -22.99 -27.57
CA GLU A 173 -7.13 -22.01 -27.66
C GLU A 173 -8.36 -22.54 -26.91
N ILE A 174 -8.89 -21.75 -25.99
CA ILE A 174 -10.16 -22.00 -25.31
C ILE A 174 -11.24 -21.06 -25.84
N GLU A 175 -12.50 -21.41 -25.59
CA GLU A 175 -13.65 -20.54 -25.90
C GLU A 175 -13.44 -19.12 -25.35
N LYS A 176 -13.44 -18.10 -26.24
CA LYS A 176 -13.18 -16.70 -25.85
C LYS A 176 -14.15 -16.21 -24.76
N ASN A 177 -15.46 -16.49 -24.93
CA ASN A 177 -16.51 -16.11 -24.00
C ASN A 177 -16.71 -17.18 -22.93
N CYS A 178 -15.64 -17.53 -22.19
CA CYS A 178 -15.66 -18.56 -21.16
C CYS A 178 -16.25 -18.07 -19.83
N GLY A 179 -16.36 -16.76 -19.60
CA GLY A 179 -17.07 -16.18 -18.46
C GLY A 179 -18.58 -16.23 -18.62
N PHE A 180 -19.32 -16.31 -17.51
CA PHE A 180 -20.78 -16.25 -17.52
C PHE A 180 -21.36 -15.57 -16.29
N THR A 181 -22.52 -14.93 -16.50
CA THR A 181 -23.41 -14.42 -15.46
C THR A 181 -24.79 -15.02 -15.68
N ILE A 182 -25.43 -15.55 -14.64
CA ILE A 182 -26.75 -16.16 -14.70
C ILE A 182 -27.65 -15.47 -13.67
N GLU A 183 -28.76 -14.91 -14.16
CA GLU A 183 -29.81 -14.33 -13.34
C GLU A 183 -31.06 -15.19 -13.51
N ALA A 184 -31.66 -15.63 -12.41
CA ALA A 184 -32.85 -16.44 -12.44
C ALA A 184 -33.86 -16.00 -11.36
N GLU A 185 -35.15 -16.05 -11.69
CA GLU A 185 -36.27 -15.71 -10.82
C GLU A 185 -37.24 -16.86 -10.69
N GLY A 186 -38.10 -16.85 -9.63
CA GLY A 186 -39.10 -17.89 -9.39
C GLY A 186 -38.48 -19.22 -8.97
N ILE A 187 -37.29 -19.22 -8.39
CA ILE A 187 -36.62 -20.43 -7.95
C ILE A 187 -37.17 -20.89 -6.63
N SER A 188 -37.54 -22.18 -6.58
CA SER A 188 -38.03 -22.84 -5.36
C SER A 188 -37.20 -24.08 -5.10
N GLY A 189 -36.86 -24.35 -3.84
CA GLY A 189 -36.09 -25.53 -3.44
C GLY A 189 -34.78 -25.20 -2.74
N ARG A 190 -34.02 -26.24 -2.37
CA ARG A 190 -32.74 -26.09 -1.63
C ARG A 190 -31.49 -26.13 -2.49
N VAL A 191 -31.59 -26.70 -3.71
CA VAL A 191 -30.44 -26.88 -4.61
C VAL A 191 -30.89 -26.66 -6.05
N ALA A 192 -30.14 -25.87 -6.80
CA ALA A 192 -30.21 -25.82 -8.26
C ALA A 192 -28.96 -26.51 -8.86
N TYR A 193 -29.03 -26.87 -10.13
CA TYR A 193 -27.93 -27.53 -10.84
C TYR A 193 -27.51 -26.67 -12.03
N LEU A 194 -26.28 -26.18 -11.99
CA LEU A 194 -25.63 -25.56 -13.12
C LEU A 194 -25.07 -26.68 -14.01
N VAL A 195 -25.52 -26.70 -15.26
CA VAL A 195 -25.09 -27.68 -16.27
C VAL A 195 -24.31 -26.95 -17.35
N VAL A 196 -23.06 -27.34 -17.53
CA VAL A 196 -22.19 -26.82 -18.59
C VAL A 196 -21.83 -27.99 -19.51
N VAL A 197 -22.00 -27.80 -20.80
CA VAL A 197 -21.64 -28.75 -21.85
C VAL A 197 -20.58 -28.13 -22.71
N GLY A 198 -19.42 -28.75 -22.78
CA GLY A 198 -18.30 -28.35 -23.65
C GLY A 198 -18.02 -29.43 -24.70
N ALA A 199 -17.00 -29.20 -25.50
CA ALA A 199 -16.58 -30.14 -26.56
C ALA A 199 -16.10 -31.49 -25.99
N GLN A 200 -15.47 -31.47 -24.81
CA GLN A 200 -14.88 -32.65 -24.18
C GLN A 200 -15.79 -33.33 -23.13
N GLY A 201 -16.98 -32.80 -22.89
CA GLY A 201 -17.91 -33.42 -21.97
C GLY A 201 -18.99 -32.54 -21.38
N LYS A 202 -19.68 -33.08 -20.39
CA LYS A 202 -20.74 -32.40 -19.65
C LYS A 202 -20.45 -32.44 -18.16
N LYS A 203 -20.51 -31.30 -17.50
CA LYS A 203 -20.39 -31.20 -16.05
C LYS A 203 -21.65 -30.64 -15.41
N VAL A 204 -22.06 -31.21 -14.29
CA VAL A 204 -23.19 -30.78 -13.48
C VAL A 204 -22.66 -30.28 -12.14
N TYR A 205 -22.90 -29.05 -11.84
CA TYR A 205 -22.43 -28.43 -10.61
C TYR A 205 -23.64 -28.08 -9.69
N PRO A 206 -23.73 -28.66 -8.47
CA PRO A 206 -24.80 -28.34 -7.53
C PRO A 206 -24.60 -26.97 -6.93
N VAL A 207 -25.60 -26.10 -7.04
CA VAL A 207 -25.65 -24.76 -6.46
C VAL A 207 -26.63 -24.79 -5.30
N ASN A 208 -26.15 -24.61 -4.08
CA ASN A 208 -26.99 -24.54 -2.91
C ASN A 208 -27.70 -23.18 -2.85
N LEU A 209 -28.99 -23.21 -2.55
CA LEU A 209 -29.86 -22.04 -2.44
C LEU A 209 -30.13 -21.67 -0.98
N ASP A 210 -29.78 -22.52 -0.02
CA ASP A 210 -29.98 -22.29 1.41
C ASP A 210 -28.67 -21.69 2.01
N PRO A 211 -28.72 -20.46 2.56
CA PRO A 211 -27.56 -19.82 3.16
C PRO A 211 -26.91 -20.64 4.28
N ALA A 212 -27.72 -21.37 5.07
CA ALA A 212 -27.21 -22.25 6.14
C ALA A 212 -26.48 -23.48 5.58
N MET A 213 -26.92 -24.01 4.44
CA MET A 213 -26.24 -25.13 3.77
C MET A 213 -25.04 -24.72 2.94
N ILE A 214 -25.01 -23.48 2.45
CA ILE A 214 -23.79 -22.91 1.82
C ILE A 214 -22.66 -22.90 2.87
N LEU A 215 -22.98 -22.48 4.09
CA LEU A 215 -22.03 -22.50 5.22
C LEU A 215 -21.60 -23.91 5.60
N THR A 216 -22.54 -24.86 5.69
CA THR A 216 -22.23 -26.28 6.05
C THR A 216 -21.49 -27.04 4.95
N GLN A 217 -21.70 -26.74 3.67
CA GLN A 217 -20.92 -27.32 2.56
C GLN A 217 -19.48 -26.76 2.54
N LYS A 218 -19.31 -25.48 2.83
CA LYS A 218 -17.98 -24.93 3.09
C LYS A 218 -17.33 -25.65 4.27
N MET A 219 -18.04 -25.78 5.42
CA MET A 219 -17.54 -26.51 6.59
C MET A 219 -17.20 -27.99 6.31
N GLY A 220 -18.02 -28.73 5.59
CA GLY A 220 -17.77 -30.13 5.25
C GLY A 220 -16.52 -30.34 4.37
N LYS A 221 -16.26 -29.43 3.43
CA LYS A 221 -15.02 -29.40 2.65
C LYS A 221 -13.81 -29.08 3.52
N TYR A 222 -13.97 -28.18 4.50
CA TYR A 222 -12.93 -27.77 5.43
C TYR A 222 -12.57 -28.89 6.43
N VAL A 223 -13.56 -29.56 7.00
CA VAL A 223 -13.34 -30.69 7.93
C VAL A 223 -12.59 -31.84 7.23
N LYS A 224 -12.94 -32.15 5.99
CA LYS A 224 -12.25 -33.19 5.21
C LYS A 224 -10.82 -32.77 4.85
N ARG A 225 -10.61 -31.54 4.42
CA ARG A 225 -9.27 -30.96 4.20
C ARG A 225 -8.48 -30.88 5.50
N GLY A 226 -9.12 -30.55 6.61
CA GLY A 226 -8.51 -30.49 7.94
C GLY A 226 -8.02 -31.86 8.42
N MET A 227 -8.81 -32.93 8.23
CA MET A 227 -8.40 -34.28 8.59
C MET A 227 -7.24 -34.82 7.72
N ASP A 228 -7.23 -34.51 6.43
CA ASP A 228 -6.12 -34.87 5.54
C ASP A 228 -4.85 -34.10 5.90
N TYR A 229 -4.99 -32.79 6.22
CA TYR A 229 -3.89 -31.95 6.67
C TYR A 229 -3.34 -32.35 8.06
N TRP A 230 -4.22 -32.74 9.00
CA TRP A 230 -3.84 -33.23 10.31
C TRP A 230 -2.98 -34.51 10.21
N LYS A 231 -3.36 -35.44 9.35
CA LYS A 231 -2.60 -36.69 9.14
C LYS A 231 -1.20 -36.44 8.59
N LEU A 232 -1.01 -35.35 7.82
CA LEU A 232 0.25 -34.99 7.18
C LEU A 232 1.15 -34.07 8.02
N HIS A 233 0.55 -33.15 8.78
CA HIS A 233 1.29 -32.04 9.42
C HIS A 233 1.11 -31.94 10.95
N GLY A 234 0.28 -32.79 11.54
CA GLY A 234 0.01 -32.83 12.99
C GLY A 234 -1.02 -31.84 13.50
N MET A 235 -1.43 -31.97 14.76
CA MET A 235 -2.53 -31.19 15.36
C MET A 235 -2.23 -29.70 15.51
N GLN A 236 -1.01 -29.32 15.84
CA GLN A 236 -0.64 -27.90 15.99
C GLN A 236 -0.71 -27.13 14.66
N ALA A 237 -0.29 -27.76 13.56
CA ALA A 237 -0.41 -27.16 12.24
C ALA A 237 -1.88 -27.08 11.77
N LEU A 238 -2.72 -28.06 12.16
CA LEU A 238 -4.15 -28.04 11.89
C LEU A 238 -4.86 -26.93 12.68
N THR A 239 -4.58 -26.78 13.97
CA THR A 239 -5.21 -25.74 14.81
C THR A 239 -4.83 -24.34 14.33
N ALA A 240 -3.59 -24.10 13.95
CA ALA A 240 -3.15 -22.86 13.35
C ALA A 240 -3.85 -22.56 12.01
N ARG A 241 -4.05 -23.60 11.18
CA ARG A 241 -4.76 -23.48 9.90
C ARG A 241 -6.26 -23.30 10.06
N VAL A 242 -6.88 -24.00 11.00
CA VAL A 242 -8.31 -23.86 11.34
C VAL A 242 -8.59 -22.48 11.92
N ALA A 243 -7.76 -22.00 12.84
CA ALA A 243 -7.86 -20.63 13.35
C ALA A 243 -7.81 -19.60 12.22
N LYS A 244 -6.89 -19.75 11.25
CA LYS A 244 -6.74 -18.86 10.09
C LYS A 244 -7.93 -18.95 9.10
N GLU A 245 -8.61 -20.07 9.00
CA GLU A 245 -9.66 -20.34 8.00
C GLU A 245 -11.08 -20.09 8.54
N PHE A 246 -11.31 -20.23 9.85
CA PHE A 246 -12.62 -20.05 10.51
C PHE A 246 -12.78 -18.69 11.20
N PHE A 247 -11.68 -18.01 11.49
CA PHE A 247 -11.65 -16.62 11.93
C PHE A 247 -10.82 -15.83 10.90
N PRO A 248 -11.32 -15.66 9.65
CA PRO A 248 -10.64 -14.78 8.73
C PRO A 248 -10.65 -13.39 9.37
N ALA A 249 -9.46 -12.86 9.60
CA ALA A 249 -9.31 -11.43 9.67
C ALA A 249 -9.87 -10.82 8.36
N PRO A 250 -10.44 -9.60 8.38
CA PRO A 250 -10.96 -8.96 7.19
C PRO A 250 -9.94 -9.04 6.05
N GLU A 251 -10.40 -9.21 4.84
CA GLU A 251 -9.83 -9.72 3.57
C GLU A 251 -8.38 -9.43 3.16
N GLU A 252 -7.55 -8.89 4.01
CA GLU A 252 -6.09 -8.93 3.88
C GLU A 252 -5.57 -9.73 5.07
N ALA A 253 -4.92 -10.84 4.80
CA ALA A 253 -4.24 -11.61 5.82
C ALA A 253 -3.26 -10.68 6.52
N ALA A 254 -3.64 -10.16 7.70
CA ALA A 254 -2.76 -9.35 8.51
C ALA A 254 -1.47 -10.15 8.68
N VAL A 255 -0.39 -9.63 8.11
CA VAL A 255 0.93 -10.23 8.28
C VAL A 255 1.19 -10.20 9.78
N ASP A 256 1.37 -11.37 10.39
CA ASP A 256 1.80 -11.42 11.79
C ASP A 256 3.17 -10.72 11.88
N TYR A 257 3.14 -9.49 12.40
CA TYR A 257 4.31 -8.65 12.43
C TYR A 257 5.45 -9.26 13.22
N GLN A 258 5.18 -10.02 14.28
CA GLN A 258 6.20 -10.74 15.02
C GLN A 258 6.95 -11.75 14.14
N VAL A 259 6.23 -12.45 13.28
CA VAL A 259 6.82 -13.39 12.32
C VAL A 259 7.56 -12.63 11.22
N TRP A 260 7.02 -11.51 10.78
CA TRP A 260 7.64 -10.69 9.73
C TRP A 260 8.96 -10.09 10.20
N ILE A 261 8.98 -9.42 11.36
CA ILE A 261 10.18 -8.74 11.86
C ILE A 261 11.31 -9.74 12.15
N GLN A 262 11.00 -10.91 12.72
CA GLN A 262 11.99 -11.96 12.97
C GLN A 262 12.69 -12.46 11.69
N ARG A 263 12.05 -12.34 10.53
CA ARG A 263 12.65 -12.69 9.24
C ARG A 263 13.48 -11.58 8.62
N HIS A 264 13.24 -10.34 9.03
CA HIS A 264 13.91 -9.15 8.48
C HIS A 264 15.06 -8.66 9.36
N ILE A 265 15.14 -9.10 10.62
CA ILE A 265 16.33 -8.89 11.44
C ILE A 265 17.47 -9.80 10.95
N PRO A 266 18.68 -9.25 10.74
CA PRO A 266 19.82 -10.03 10.29
C PRO A 266 20.13 -11.19 11.22
N GLY A 267 20.31 -12.39 10.67
CA GLY A 267 20.72 -13.56 11.42
C GLY A 267 22.21 -13.51 11.83
N PRO A 268 22.66 -14.37 12.78
CA PRO A 268 24.03 -14.35 13.30
C PRO A 268 25.11 -14.39 12.20
N GLY A 269 24.90 -15.16 11.14
CA GLY A 269 25.84 -15.27 10.01
C GLY A 269 25.94 -13.98 9.19
N GLU A 270 24.84 -13.21 9.07
CA GLU A 270 24.86 -11.90 8.43
C GLU A 270 25.56 -10.87 9.30
N LEU A 271 25.24 -10.83 10.60
CA LEU A 271 25.90 -9.93 11.54
C LEU A 271 27.42 -10.18 11.59
N GLU A 272 27.86 -11.43 11.51
CA GLU A 272 29.29 -11.75 11.45
C GLU A 272 29.94 -11.30 10.15
N ARG A 273 29.25 -11.44 9.01
CA ARG A 273 29.74 -10.88 7.73
C ARG A 273 29.89 -9.37 7.79
N GLN A 274 28.91 -8.66 8.34
CA GLN A 274 28.96 -7.19 8.50
C GLN A 274 30.15 -6.75 9.35
N ARG A 275 30.44 -7.44 10.46
CA ARG A 275 31.63 -7.13 11.31
C ARG A 275 32.95 -7.23 10.56
N ASN A 276 33.03 -8.12 9.57
CA ASN A 276 34.21 -8.38 8.78
C ASN A 276 34.23 -7.61 7.43
N THR A 277 33.16 -6.88 7.12
CA THR A 277 33.06 -6.11 5.88
C THR A 277 33.76 -4.77 6.02
N VAL A 278 34.66 -4.48 5.10
CA VAL A 278 35.28 -3.16 4.96
C VAL A 278 34.59 -2.41 3.84
N LEU A 279 33.91 -1.32 4.18
CA LEU A 279 33.28 -0.42 3.22
C LEU A 279 34.32 0.53 2.59
N PRO A 280 34.09 1.04 1.38
CA PRO A 280 34.98 2.01 0.72
C PRO A 280 35.23 3.25 1.59
N VAL A 281 34.22 3.75 2.26
CA VAL A 281 34.29 4.83 3.24
C VAL A 281 33.81 4.29 4.58
N MET A 282 34.60 4.50 5.63
CA MET A 282 34.29 4.08 7.01
C MET A 282 34.18 5.33 7.91
N PRO A 283 33.07 6.10 7.79
CA PRO A 283 32.92 7.35 8.55
C PRO A 283 32.84 7.11 10.06
N LYS A 284 33.41 8.00 10.86
CA LYS A 284 33.22 7.97 12.32
C LYS A 284 31.86 8.55 12.69
N PHE A 285 31.10 7.84 13.49
CA PHE A 285 29.80 8.29 14.03
C PHE A 285 29.95 8.76 15.47
N SER A 286 29.24 9.84 15.83
CA SER A 286 29.00 10.22 17.23
C SER A 286 27.52 10.04 17.55
N LEU A 287 27.20 9.14 18.47
CA LEU A 287 25.84 8.94 18.97
C LEU A 287 25.61 9.92 20.12
N ILE A 288 24.61 10.76 20.00
CA ILE A 288 24.21 11.76 20.99
C ILE A 288 23.06 11.21 21.80
N LEU A 289 23.30 10.89 23.08
CA LEU A 289 22.39 10.15 23.93
C LEU A 289 22.20 10.85 25.29
N PRO A 290 21.15 11.67 25.47
CA PRO A 290 20.74 12.10 26.79
C PRO A 290 20.05 10.95 27.53
N VAL A 291 20.42 10.72 28.78
CA VAL A 291 19.85 9.72 29.69
C VAL A 291 19.38 10.39 30.94
N LYS A 292 18.12 10.18 31.28
CA LYS A 292 17.47 10.60 32.51
C LYS A 292 16.94 9.37 33.23
N ASP A 293 15.98 9.54 34.10
CA ASP A 293 15.42 8.46 34.92
C ASP A 293 14.86 7.31 34.08
N MET A 294 15.47 6.15 34.15
CA MET A 294 15.03 4.92 33.50
C MET A 294 15.30 3.69 34.41
N GLY A 295 14.77 2.54 34.01
CA GLY A 295 15.05 1.30 34.74
C GLY A 295 16.48 0.79 34.50
N GLU A 296 17.20 0.38 35.55
CA GLU A 296 18.57 -0.17 35.42
C GLU A 296 18.70 -1.30 34.40
N ARG A 297 17.70 -2.19 34.33
CA ARG A 297 17.67 -3.27 33.35
C ARG A 297 17.62 -2.73 31.91
N GLN A 298 16.84 -1.69 31.70
CA GLN A 298 16.67 -1.07 30.39
C GLN A 298 17.93 -0.33 29.97
N LEU A 299 18.56 0.41 30.90
CA LEU A 299 19.85 1.06 30.67
C LEU A 299 20.92 0.04 30.27
N LYS A 300 21.09 -1.05 31.03
CA LYS A 300 22.02 -2.12 30.71
C LYS A 300 21.75 -2.77 29.34
N GLN A 301 20.46 -2.91 28.99
CA GLN A 301 20.09 -3.44 27.66
C GLN A 301 20.50 -2.49 26.55
N LEU A 302 20.26 -1.18 26.68
CA LEU A 302 20.66 -0.16 25.73
C LEU A 302 22.19 -0.12 25.55
N LEU A 303 22.95 -0.03 26.65
CA LEU A 303 24.42 0.02 26.59
C LEU A 303 25.03 -1.22 25.92
N ARG A 304 24.54 -2.43 26.28
CA ARG A 304 24.98 -3.68 25.63
C ARG A 304 24.59 -3.74 24.14
N ASN A 305 23.44 -3.19 23.78
CA ASN A 305 23.04 -3.12 22.38
C ASN A 305 24.00 -2.24 21.57
N LEU A 306 24.38 -1.08 22.12
CA LEU A 306 25.36 -0.19 21.47
C LEU A 306 26.75 -0.84 21.41
N GLU A 307 27.22 -1.49 22.46
CA GLU A 307 28.47 -2.27 22.48
C GLU A 307 28.50 -3.31 21.35
N ASN A 308 27.39 -3.97 21.08
CA ASN A 308 27.27 -5.08 20.14
C ASN A 308 26.97 -4.69 18.68
N GLN A 309 26.95 -3.42 18.34
CA GLN A 309 26.78 -2.97 16.97
C GLN A 309 27.82 -3.62 16.03
N THR A 310 27.40 -4.00 14.83
CA THR A 310 28.29 -4.64 13.84
C THR A 310 29.32 -3.67 13.27
N TYR A 311 28.99 -2.40 13.11
CA TYR A 311 29.90 -1.33 12.75
C TYR A 311 30.66 -0.83 13.98
N ARG A 312 31.98 -0.62 13.88
CA ARG A 312 32.84 -0.35 15.05
C ARG A 312 33.39 1.07 15.13
N ASN A 313 33.38 1.83 14.02
CA ASN A 313 33.95 3.18 14.00
C ASN A 313 32.94 4.23 14.50
N PHE A 314 32.64 4.20 15.79
CA PHE A 314 31.73 5.15 16.44
C PHE A 314 32.18 5.46 17.88
N GLU A 315 31.63 6.52 18.41
CA GLU A 315 31.66 6.89 19.84
C GLU A 315 30.24 7.20 20.33
N VAL A 316 30.02 7.05 21.61
CA VAL A 316 28.76 7.42 22.30
C VAL A 316 29.05 8.58 23.23
N CYS A 317 28.44 9.72 22.96
CA CYS A 317 28.48 10.91 23.82
C CYS A 317 27.18 10.91 24.65
N LEU A 318 27.28 10.55 25.92
CA LEU A 318 26.15 10.35 26.82
C LEU A 318 26.08 11.46 27.85
N ALA A 319 24.98 12.22 27.83
CA ALA A 319 24.66 13.18 28.89
C ALA A 319 23.88 12.46 30.00
N ASP A 320 24.49 12.38 31.19
CA ASP A 320 23.89 11.76 32.36
C ASP A 320 23.17 12.81 33.20
N GLU A 321 21.84 12.76 33.14
CA GLU A 321 20.91 13.60 33.89
C GLU A 321 20.15 12.79 35.00
N THR A 322 20.66 11.60 35.33
CA THR A 322 19.97 10.72 36.29
C THR A 322 20.11 11.20 37.73
N GLU A 323 19.06 11.07 38.52
CA GLU A 323 19.09 11.37 39.99
C GLU A 323 19.41 10.11 40.81
N ASP A 324 19.30 8.90 40.21
CA ASP A 324 19.57 7.63 40.90
C ASP A 324 21.06 7.27 40.84
N LEU A 325 21.72 7.35 41.97
CA LEU A 325 23.15 7.00 42.15
C LEU A 325 23.50 5.61 41.60
N ARG A 326 22.57 4.67 41.59
CA ARG A 326 22.78 3.33 41.00
C ARG A 326 22.94 3.37 39.50
N LEU A 327 22.23 4.26 38.82
CA LEU A 327 22.34 4.46 37.40
C LEU A 327 23.69 5.12 37.05
N HIS A 328 24.14 6.12 37.86
CA HIS A 328 25.49 6.67 37.71
C HIS A 328 26.56 5.58 37.84
N GLU A 329 26.48 4.72 38.86
CA GLU A 329 27.43 3.60 39.00
C GLU A 329 27.46 2.67 37.82
N VAL A 330 26.28 2.38 37.21
CA VAL A 330 26.14 1.55 36.02
C VAL A 330 26.81 2.23 34.81
N LEU A 331 26.55 3.52 34.59
CA LEU A 331 27.12 4.28 33.46
C LEU A 331 28.65 4.32 33.55
N HIS A 332 29.22 4.68 34.71
CA HIS A 332 30.65 4.75 34.95
C HIS A 332 31.32 3.36 34.93
N ALA A 333 30.62 2.30 35.28
CA ALA A 333 31.15 0.94 35.12
C ALA A 333 31.29 0.58 33.62
N PHE A 334 30.29 0.86 32.83
CA PHE A 334 30.33 0.64 31.37
C PHE A 334 31.37 1.51 30.67
N GLU A 335 31.53 2.79 31.05
CA GLU A 335 32.54 3.70 30.52
C GLU A 335 33.97 3.16 30.72
N LYS A 336 34.23 2.47 31.81
CA LYS A 336 35.54 1.84 32.08
C LYS A 336 35.79 0.59 31.22
N GLU A 337 34.74 -0.10 30.84
CA GLU A 337 34.80 -1.34 30.02
C GLU A 337 34.77 -1.05 28.53
N GLU A 338 34.11 0.03 28.10
CA GLU A 338 33.88 0.38 26.69
C GLU A 338 34.51 1.75 26.36
N GLU A 339 35.66 1.74 25.73
CA GLU A 339 36.44 2.95 25.37
C GLU A 339 35.71 3.93 24.45
N ARG A 340 34.66 3.48 23.75
CA ARG A 340 33.84 4.29 22.85
C ARG A 340 32.72 5.05 23.58
N LEU A 341 32.47 4.74 24.85
CA LEU A 341 31.44 5.41 25.67
C LEU A 341 32.09 6.53 26.48
N HIS A 342 31.55 7.73 26.33
CA HIS A 342 31.96 8.93 27.09
C HIS A 342 30.75 9.46 27.85
N VAL A 343 30.82 9.44 29.18
CA VAL A 343 29.76 9.91 30.06
C VAL A 343 30.08 11.32 30.56
N THR A 344 29.10 12.21 30.46
CA THR A 344 29.20 13.57 31.00
C THR A 344 28.07 13.81 31.96
N GLU A 345 28.40 14.02 33.24
CA GLU A 345 27.41 14.41 34.26
C GLU A 345 26.86 15.80 33.95
N GLN A 346 25.56 15.93 33.95
CA GLN A 346 24.84 17.18 33.74
C GLN A 346 24.27 17.70 35.11
N PRO A 347 24.13 19.02 35.29
CA PRO A 347 23.44 19.54 36.44
C PRO A 347 22.01 19.01 36.58
N GLU A 348 21.52 18.89 37.79
CA GLU A 348 20.12 18.52 38.07
C GLU A 348 19.15 19.44 37.29
N HIS A 349 18.09 18.84 36.70
CA HIS A 349 17.04 19.53 35.94
C HIS A 349 17.47 20.19 34.62
N THR A 350 18.57 19.75 34.04
CA THR A 350 18.89 20.10 32.64
C THR A 350 17.86 19.45 31.74
N GLY A 351 17.36 20.17 30.73
CA GLY A 351 16.40 19.62 29.75
C GLY A 351 17.09 18.79 28.68
N ILE A 352 16.31 17.98 27.96
CA ILE A 352 16.80 17.13 26.88
C ILE A 352 17.60 17.94 25.83
N ALA A 353 17.16 19.15 25.50
CA ALA A 353 17.84 20.01 24.51
C ALA A 353 19.23 20.45 25.00
N GLU A 354 19.36 20.81 26.24
CA GLU A 354 20.62 21.21 26.86
C GLU A 354 21.58 20.03 26.95
N GLY A 355 21.11 18.85 27.35
CA GLY A 355 21.92 17.63 27.36
C GLY A 355 22.45 17.30 25.98
N ILE A 356 21.62 17.38 24.93
CA ILE A 356 22.06 17.22 23.53
C ILE A 356 23.13 18.26 23.16
N GLN A 357 22.92 19.55 23.51
CA GLN A 357 23.88 20.63 23.19
C GLN A 357 25.25 20.40 23.86
N ALA A 358 25.27 19.94 25.09
CA ALA A 358 26.50 19.65 25.82
C ALA A 358 27.32 18.59 25.07
N GLU A 359 26.69 17.51 24.65
CA GLU A 359 27.35 16.39 23.97
C GLU A 359 27.76 16.71 22.51
N LEU A 360 27.02 17.55 21.80
CA LEU A 360 27.40 18.02 20.47
C LEU A 360 28.76 18.72 20.43
N SER A 361 29.12 19.44 21.50
CA SER A 361 30.43 20.13 21.61
C SER A 361 31.61 19.15 21.73
N ARG A 362 31.36 17.91 22.16
CA ARG A 362 32.35 16.87 22.42
C ARG A 362 32.47 15.86 21.28
N ALA A 363 31.43 15.75 20.46
CA ALA A 363 31.37 14.84 19.35
C ALA A 363 32.50 15.05 18.34
N LYS A 364 33.16 13.96 17.91
CA LYS A 364 34.29 13.96 16.97
C LYS A 364 33.97 13.23 15.66
N GLY A 365 32.79 12.64 15.55
CA GLY A 365 32.36 11.91 14.36
C GLY A 365 32.12 12.83 13.17
N GLU A 366 32.19 12.27 11.98
CA GLU A 366 31.84 12.95 10.72
C GLU A 366 30.31 13.07 10.54
N TYR A 367 29.58 12.18 11.22
CA TYR A 367 28.13 12.20 11.28
C TYR A 367 27.68 12.11 12.73
N LEU A 368 26.58 12.80 13.03
CA LEU A 368 25.91 12.82 14.31
C LEU A 368 24.66 11.96 14.24
N ILE A 369 24.47 11.01 15.15
CA ILE A 369 23.28 10.18 15.25
C ILE A 369 22.57 10.56 16.55
N PHE A 370 21.31 11.00 16.42
CA PHE A 370 20.48 11.32 17.55
C PHE A 370 19.75 10.07 18.03
N LEU A 371 19.71 9.86 19.33
CA LEU A 371 19.17 8.68 19.99
C LEU A 371 18.54 9.09 21.33
N ARG A 372 17.42 8.48 21.69
CA ARG A 372 16.79 8.63 23.01
C ARG A 372 16.97 7.37 23.83
N GLN A 373 16.84 7.50 25.14
CA GLN A 373 17.00 6.38 26.09
C GLN A 373 16.00 5.22 25.87
N GLU A 374 14.82 5.52 25.28
CA GLU A 374 13.80 4.52 24.94
C GLU A 374 14.09 3.79 23.62
N ASP A 375 15.02 4.29 22.84
CA ASP A 375 15.33 3.75 21.51
C ASP A 375 16.32 2.60 21.62
N LEU A 376 16.02 1.51 20.97
CA LEU A 376 16.89 0.34 20.90
C LEU A 376 17.26 0.08 19.42
N PRO A 377 18.42 0.57 18.93
CA PRO A 377 18.86 0.31 17.58
C PRO A 377 19.00 -1.20 17.29
N THR A 378 18.71 -1.65 16.08
CA THR A 378 19.01 -3.03 15.68
C THR A 378 20.54 -3.26 15.69
N PRO A 379 21.05 -4.50 15.87
CA PRO A 379 22.48 -4.77 15.93
C PRO A 379 23.28 -4.32 14.70
N ASP A 380 22.61 -4.10 13.59
CA ASP A 380 23.18 -3.67 12.29
C ASP A 380 22.85 -2.22 11.91
N ALA A 381 22.23 -1.46 12.79
CA ALA A 381 21.78 -0.10 12.49
C ALA A 381 22.92 0.82 12.03
N LEU A 382 24.05 0.82 12.75
CA LEU A 382 25.18 1.66 12.38
C LEU A 382 25.87 1.17 11.08
N PHE A 383 25.85 -0.12 10.81
CA PHE A 383 26.34 -0.65 9.53
C PHE A 383 25.45 -0.21 8.36
N ALA A 384 24.14 -0.22 8.54
CA ALA A 384 23.19 0.26 7.54
C ALA A 384 23.39 1.77 7.25
N PHE A 385 23.59 2.59 8.26
CA PHE A 385 23.98 4.00 8.07
C PHE A 385 25.28 4.15 7.28
N ALA A 386 26.30 3.35 7.61
CA ALA A 386 27.58 3.40 6.88
C ALA A 386 27.43 2.96 5.42
N GLN A 387 26.58 1.96 5.13
CA GLN A 387 26.22 1.59 3.76
C GLN A 387 25.54 2.73 3.03
N ALA A 388 24.51 3.35 3.66
CA ALA A 388 23.78 4.46 3.06
C ALA A 388 24.69 5.67 2.72
N VAL A 389 25.68 5.97 3.55
CA VAL A 389 26.71 7.00 3.24
C VAL A 389 27.53 6.62 2.00
N ASN A 390 27.88 5.34 1.81
CA ASN A 390 28.61 4.90 0.63
C ASN A 390 27.74 4.89 -0.64
N GLU A 391 26.45 4.60 -0.52
CA GLU A 391 25.49 4.60 -1.62
C GLU A 391 25.04 6.02 -2.01
N HIS A 392 24.99 6.94 -1.03
CA HIS A 392 24.59 8.34 -1.18
C HIS A 392 25.62 9.30 -0.60
N PRO A 393 26.81 9.47 -1.23
CA PRO A 393 27.90 10.27 -0.71
C PRO A 393 27.56 11.78 -0.55
N GLU A 394 26.55 12.27 -1.26
CA GLU A 394 26.04 13.65 -1.14
C GLU A 394 24.92 13.79 -0.08
N GLY A 395 24.52 12.68 0.55
CA GLY A 395 23.48 12.68 1.58
C GLY A 395 23.91 13.46 2.83
N VAL A 396 23.02 14.34 3.31
CA VAL A 396 23.27 15.14 4.51
C VAL A 396 22.42 14.75 5.71
N LEU A 397 21.25 14.17 5.48
CA LEU A 397 20.31 13.68 6.49
C LEU A 397 19.84 12.27 6.12
N PHE A 398 19.90 11.34 7.07
CA PHE A 398 19.51 9.93 6.87
C PHE A 398 18.54 9.51 7.96
N TYR A 399 17.46 8.82 7.60
CA TYR A 399 16.48 8.32 8.58
C TYR A 399 15.98 6.94 8.18
N PRO A 400 15.85 6.01 9.15
CA PRO A 400 15.32 4.67 8.91
C PRO A 400 13.85 4.54 9.29
N ASP A 401 13.27 3.38 8.95
CA ASP A 401 12.02 2.91 9.55
C ASP A 401 12.21 2.53 11.01
N ASN A 402 11.13 2.54 11.76
CA ASN A 402 11.10 2.07 13.14
C ASN A 402 9.84 1.26 13.44
N ASP A 403 9.82 0.59 14.56
CA ASP A 403 8.63 -0.01 15.15
C ASP A 403 8.55 0.34 16.64
N ARG A 404 7.51 -0.14 17.30
CA ARG A 404 7.35 -0.05 18.75
C ARG A 404 7.70 -1.36 19.41
N MET A 405 8.17 -1.26 20.65
CA MET A 405 8.57 -2.40 21.48
C MET A 405 7.94 -2.28 22.86
N SER A 406 7.43 -3.41 23.37
CA SER A 406 6.89 -3.50 24.74
C SER A 406 7.95 -3.13 25.79
N PRO A 407 7.55 -2.69 27.02
CA PRO A 407 8.48 -2.30 28.08
C PRO A 407 9.48 -3.39 28.46
N ASP A 408 9.10 -4.67 28.35
CA ASP A 408 9.96 -5.82 28.63
C ASP A 408 10.92 -6.19 27.49
N GLY A 409 10.73 -5.58 26.29
CA GLY A 409 11.58 -5.78 25.12
C GLY A 409 11.32 -7.06 24.33
N ASN A 410 10.21 -7.77 24.57
CA ASN A 410 9.95 -9.09 24.00
C ASN A 410 8.91 -9.07 22.88
N HIS A 411 8.15 -7.99 22.72
CA HIS A 411 7.08 -7.87 21.75
C HIS A 411 7.25 -6.61 20.90
N PHE A 412 7.29 -6.79 19.57
CA PHE A 412 7.37 -5.70 18.61
C PHE A 412 6.01 -5.49 17.95
N PHE A 413 5.60 -4.26 17.72
CA PHE A 413 4.28 -3.93 17.19
C PHE A 413 4.31 -2.57 16.46
N GLU A 414 3.26 -2.28 15.72
CA GLU A 414 3.06 -1.00 15.04
C GLU A 414 4.29 -0.54 14.24
N PRO A 415 4.68 -1.28 13.16
CA PRO A 415 5.78 -0.84 12.30
C PRO A 415 5.43 0.45 11.59
N GLU A 416 6.34 1.42 11.64
CA GLU A 416 6.27 2.66 10.87
C GLU A 416 7.20 2.56 9.67
N LEU A 417 6.63 2.12 8.54
CA LEU A 417 7.31 2.11 7.24
C LEU A 417 7.13 3.50 6.62
N LYS A 418 8.22 4.23 6.57
CA LYS A 418 8.24 5.65 6.19
C LYS A 418 8.31 5.79 4.67
N PRO A 419 7.82 6.89 4.09
CA PRO A 419 8.10 7.23 2.70
C PRO A 419 9.51 7.83 2.57
N ASP A 420 9.98 7.97 1.32
CA ASP A 420 11.04 8.91 1.00
C ASP A 420 10.64 10.32 1.46
N PHE A 421 11.61 11.25 1.46
CA PHE A 421 11.38 12.55 2.07
C PHE A 421 10.15 13.29 1.48
N ASP A 422 9.17 13.52 2.35
CA ASP A 422 7.93 14.23 2.05
C ASP A 422 7.76 15.43 3.02
N PRO A 423 8.02 16.66 2.57
CA PRO A 423 7.88 17.83 3.42
C PRO A 423 6.43 18.12 3.84
N GLU A 424 5.41 17.79 3.00
CA GLU A 424 4.01 17.99 3.37
C GLU A 424 3.61 17.04 4.51
N LEU A 425 4.15 15.83 4.53
CA LEU A 425 3.95 14.90 5.63
C LEU A 425 4.71 15.35 6.88
N LEU A 426 5.96 15.84 6.73
CA LEU A 426 6.73 16.36 7.87
C LEU A 426 6.03 17.57 8.51
N GLU A 427 5.39 18.43 7.71
CA GLU A 427 4.57 19.55 8.19
C GLU A 427 3.22 19.12 8.81
N SER A 428 2.84 17.85 8.69
CA SER A 428 1.63 17.30 9.31
C SER A 428 1.93 16.48 10.58
N THR A 429 3.10 15.86 10.64
CA THR A 429 3.57 15.05 11.77
C THR A 429 5.08 14.80 11.65
N ASN A 430 5.76 14.65 12.79
CA ASN A 430 7.19 14.26 12.79
C ASN A 430 7.35 12.77 12.43
N TYR A 431 7.11 12.40 11.16
CA TYR A 431 7.24 11.01 10.71
C TYR A 431 8.69 10.53 10.62
N ILE A 432 9.67 11.43 10.44
CA ILE A 432 11.09 11.06 10.46
C ILE A 432 11.46 10.50 11.83
N GLY A 433 10.87 11.08 12.88
CA GLY A 433 11.07 10.64 14.24
C GLY A 433 12.37 11.17 14.84
N ARG A 434 12.85 10.51 15.87
CA ARG A 434 13.98 10.98 16.71
C ARG A 434 15.27 10.19 16.50
N PHE A 435 15.23 9.05 15.81
CA PHE A 435 16.41 8.27 15.43
C PHE A 435 16.79 8.59 13.98
N PHE A 436 17.75 9.48 13.81
CA PHE A 436 18.24 9.92 12.51
C PHE A 436 19.71 10.29 12.57
N MET A 437 20.35 10.35 11.42
CA MET A 437 21.75 10.72 11.27
C MET A 437 21.90 11.95 10.39
N VAL A 438 22.77 12.88 10.78
CA VAL A 438 23.07 14.09 10.00
C VAL A 438 24.57 14.25 9.81
N ASN A 439 24.99 14.73 8.63
CA ASN A 439 26.37 15.12 8.37
C ASN A 439 26.77 16.26 9.32
N ARG A 440 27.91 16.11 10.02
CA ARG A 440 28.32 17.06 11.06
C ARG A 440 28.59 18.45 10.50
N SER A 441 29.27 18.60 9.38
CA SER A 441 29.56 19.91 8.81
C SER A 441 28.29 20.64 8.34
N PHE A 442 27.30 19.89 7.85
CA PHE A 442 25.99 20.41 7.54
C PHE A 442 25.23 20.84 8.81
N PHE A 443 25.27 20.02 9.87
CA PHE A 443 24.67 20.35 11.14
C PHE A 443 25.32 21.61 11.77
N GLU A 444 26.62 21.73 11.79
CA GLU A 444 27.36 22.89 12.36
C GLU A 444 26.98 24.21 11.65
N LYS A 445 26.60 24.14 10.37
CA LYS A 445 26.18 25.30 9.59
C LYS A 445 24.69 25.63 9.75
N GLU A 446 23.83 24.65 9.69
CA GLU A 446 22.37 24.87 9.55
C GLU A 446 21.57 24.34 10.76
N GLY A 447 22.14 23.40 11.53
CA GLY A 447 21.48 22.79 12.67
C GLY A 447 21.54 23.64 13.92
N LYS A 448 20.44 23.63 14.67
CA LYS A 448 20.37 24.21 16.00
C LYS A 448 19.43 23.40 16.85
N VAL A 449 19.86 22.98 18.02
CA VAL A 449 18.97 22.43 19.04
C VAL A 449 18.51 23.59 19.90
N ASP A 450 17.22 23.85 19.94
CA ASP A 450 16.65 25.01 20.61
C ASP A 450 15.87 24.60 21.88
N ALA A 451 16.31 25.10 23.04
CA ALA A 451 15.74 24.77 24.33
C ALA A 451 14.30 25.29 24.50
N ASP A 452 13.90 26.31 23.74
CA ASP A 452 12.51 26.80 23.77
C ASP A 452 11.51 25.74 23.28
N PHE A 453 11.98 24.78 22.48
CA PHE A 453 11.20 23.64 21.99
C PHE A 453 11.54 22.33 22.73
N SER A 454 12.04 22.37 23.97
CA SER A 454 12.39 21.18 24.76
C SER A 454 11.37 20.08 24.67
N GLY A 455 11.11 19.07 24.64
CA GLY A 455 10.03 18.10 24.37
C GLY A 455 9.76 17.82 22.87
N ALA A 456 9.92 18.83 22.01
CA ALA A 456 9.81 18.73 20.56
C ALA A 456 11.07 19.19 19.82
N CYS A 457 12.22 19.23 20.50
CA CYS A 457 13.47 19.75 19.94
C CYS A 457 13.97 18.95 18.73
N ASP A 458 13.69 17.64 18.66
CA ASP A 458 14.00 16.81 17.48
C ASP A 458 13.20 17.28 16.26
N TYR A 459 11.93 17.63 16.46
CA TYR A 459 11.05 18.09 15.40
C TYR A 459 11.48 19.48 14.88
N ASP A 460 11.76 20.44 15.77
CA ASP A 460 12.30 21.75 15.37
C ASP A 460 13.63 21.60 14.62
N LEU A 461 14.53 20.73 15.12
CA LEU A 461 15.80 20.45 14.45
C LEU A 461 15.60 19.87 13.04
N LEU A 462 14.72 18.89 12.89
CA LEU A 462 14.42 18.29 11.59
C LEU A 462 13.82 19.31 10.61
N LEU A 463 12.91 20.15 11.07
CA LEU A 463 12.34 21.24 10.26
C LEU A 463 13.45 22.18 9.76
N ARG A 464 14.36 22.62 10.63
CA ARG A 464 15.50 23.48 10.23
C ARG A 464 16.45 22.81 9.25
N LEU A 465 16.82 21.55 9.51
CA LEU A 465 17.72 20.81 8.62
C LEU A 465 17.09 20.60 7.24
N THR A 466 15.78 20.28 7.19
CA THR A 466 15.07 20.06 5.93
C THR A 466 14.71 21.34 5.18
N GLU A 467 14.64 22.52 5.86
CA GLU A 467 14.56 23.82 5.22
C GLU A 467 15.80 24.13 4.39
N ALA A 468 16.99 23.73 4.89
CA ALA A 468 18.28 24.05 4.28
C ALA A 468 18.77 22.98 3.28
N ALA A 469 18.29 21.73 3.41
CA ALA A 469 18.72 20.62 2.57
C ALA A 469 17.94 20.57 1.24
N GLU A 470 18.63 20.17 0.17
CA GLU A 470 17.97 19.72 -1.07
C GLU A 470 17.32 18.36 -0.80
N ALA A 471 16.11 18.16 -1.32
CA ALA A 471 15.32 16.96 -1.04
C ALA A 471 16.06 15.65 -1.38
N GLU A 472 16.84 15.65 -2.46
CA GLU A 472 17.62 14.52 -2.95
C GLU A 472 18.78 14.14 -2.02
N LYS A 473 19.18 15.04 -1.10
CA LYS A 473 20.20 14.81 -0.08
C LYS A 473 19.67 14.31 1.25
N ILE A 474 18.32 14.16 1.35
CA ILE A 474 17.64 13.57 2.49
C ILE A 474 17.30 12.12 2.16
N VAL A 475 17.99 11.19 2.79
CA VAL A 475 17.99 9.77 2.42
C VAL A 475 17.16 8.95 3.38
N HIS A 476 16.15 8.28 2.88
CA HIS A 476 15.41 7.26 3.61
C HIS A 476 16.10 5.90 3.49
N ILE A 477 16.24 5.20 4.60
CA ILE A 477 16.73 3.82 4.66
C ILE A 477 15.51 2.92 4.92
N PRO A 478 14.95 2.22 3.91
CA PRO A 478 13.69 1.47 4.03
C PRO A 478 13.88 0.15 4.79
N ARG A 479 14.35 0.27 6.02
CA ARG A 479 14.62 -0.84 6.96
C ARG A 479 14.28 -0.41 8.37
N ILE A 480 13.66 -1.31 9.13
CA ILE A 480 13.48 -1.10 10.58
C ILE A 480 14.84 -1.25 11.26
N LEU A 481 15.41 -0.12 11.67
CA LEU A 481 16.71 -0.07 12.33
C LEU A 481 16.63 0.39 13.80
N CYS A 482 15.43 0.70 14.30
CA CYS A 482 15.22 1.11 15.67
C CYS A 482 13.89 0.60 16.21
N HIS A 483 13.91 0.11 17.44
CA HIS A 483 12.72 -0.26 18.22
C HIS A 483 12.48 0.79 19.31
N ILE A 484 11.31 1.46 19.29
CA ILE A 484 10.95 2.48 20.26
C ILE A 484 10.19 1.82 21.43
N ARG A 485 10.74 1.87 22.61
CA ARG A 485 10.11 1.30 23.82
C ARG A 485 8.96 2.17 24.30
N VAL A 486 7.75 1.62 24.28
CA VAL A 486 6.53 2.29 24.74
C VAL A 486 5.60 1.28 25.44
N PRO A 487 4.78 1.68 26.40
CA PRO A 487 3.66 0.88 26.85
C PRO A 487 2.70 0.60 25.70
N GLU A 488 2.20 -0.64 25.60
CA GLU A 488 1.21 -1.00 24.59
C GLU A 488 -0.06 -0.15 24.77
N GLY A 489 -0.53 0.47 23.67
CA GLY A 489 -1.69 1.37 23.70
C GLY A 489 -1.42 2.78 24.25
N ALA A 490 -0.19 3.12 24.57
CA ALA A 490 0.14 4.48 25.01
C ALA A 490 0.16 5.46 23.82
N LEU A 491 -0.58 6.54 23.94
CA LEU A 491 -0.37 7.74 23.14
C LEU A 491 0.96 8.37 23.61
N THR A 492 1.90 8.53 22.69
CA THR A 492 3.32 8.72 22.99
C THR A 492 3.73 10.15 23.31
N GLU A 493 2.87 11.14 23.11
CA GLU A 493 3.21 12.54 23.37
C GLU A 493 2.38 13.13 24.51
N ALA A 494 3.08 13.81 25.44
CA ALA A 494 2.43 14.65 26.42
C ALA A 494 1.77 15.87 25.73
N GLU A 495 0.72 16.41 26.33
CA GLU A 495 0.02 17.60 25.82
C GLU A 495 0.96 18.82 25.69
N GLU A 496 1.96 18.93 26.55
CA GLU A 496 2.97 19.98 26.53
C GLU A 496 3.92 19.81 25.35
N ASP A 497 4.40 18.61 25.07
CA ASP A 497 5.28 18.31 23.94
C ASP A 497 4.58 18.55 22.63
N TRP A 498 3.28 18.17 22.51
CA TRP A 498 2.45 18.47 21.36
C TRP A 498 2.32 19.98 21.11
N GLU A 499 2.14 20.80 22.18
CA GLU A 499 2.13 22.25 22.04
C GLU A 499 3.48 22.80 21.57
N LYS A 500 4.58 22.25 22.10
CA LYS A 500 5.94 22.62 21.65
C LYS A 500 6.15 22.28 20.17
N GLY A 501 5.67 21.11 19.72
CA GLY A 501 5.68 20.72 18.31
C GLY A 501 4.87 21.68 17.42
N ARG A 502 3.69 22.10 17.89
CA ARG A 502 2.87 23.11 17.20
C ARG A 502 3.60 24.44 17.04
N LEU A 503 4.28 24.89 18.10
CA LEU A 503 5.07 26.14 18.07
C LEU A 503 6.29 26.02 17.17
N ALA A 504 6.97 24.88 17.18
CA ALA A 504 8.10 24.59 16.28
C ALA A 504 7.68 24.68 14.79
N LEU A 505 6.53 24.08 14.45
CA LEU A 505 5.99 24.14 13.09
C LEU A 505 5.51 25.57 12.73
N GLN A 506 4.94 26.33 13.68
CA GLN A 506 4.60 27.74 13.44
C GLN A 506 5.85 28.56 13.15
N ALA A 507 6.93 28.37 13.93
CA ALA A 507 8.22 29.03 13.71
C ALA A 507 8.88 28.64 12.37
N HIS A 508 8.68 27.39 11.92
CA HIS A 508 9.11 26.91 10.59
C HIS A 508 8.49 27.76 9.47
N TYR A 509 7.16 27.97 9.46
CA TYR A 509 6.53 28.80 8.45
C TYR A 509 6.95 30.27 8.53
N GLU A 510 7.21 30.78 9.74
CA GLU A 510 7.73 32.14 9.92
C GLU A 510 9.13 32.29 9.30
N ARG A 511 10.03 31.28 9.46
CA ARG A 511 11.35 31.25 8.82
C ARG A 511 11.26 31.18 7.30
N LEU A 512 10.29 30.44 6.77
CA LEU A 512 10.02 30.37 5.32
C LEU A 512 9.34 31.64 4.77
N GLY A 513 8.85 32.54 5.63
CA GLY A 513 8.07 33.70 5.21
C GLY A 513 6.66 33.35 4.73
N GLU A 514 6.19 32.13 4.98
CA GLU A 514 4.85 31.66 4.64
C GLU A 514 3.84 32.06 5.74
N LYS A 515 2.71 32.61 5.35
CA LYS A 515 1.64 32.95 6.29
C LYS A 515 0.75 31.76 6.52
N ALA A 516 0.95 31.11 7.65
CA ALA A 516 0.20 29.93 8.04
C ALA A 516 -0.28 30.05 9.50
N LEU A 517 -1.39 29.39 9.80
CA LEU A 517 -1.92 29.18 11.14
C LEU A 517 -1.84 27.69 11.46
N VAL A 518 -0.96 27.33 12.36
CA VAL A 518 -0.78 25.96 12.82
C VAL A 518 -1.69 25.67 14.02
N GLN A 519 -2.49 24.62 13.89
CA GLN A 519 -3.39 24.12 14.91
C GLN A 519 -3.00 22.68 15.30
N LYS A 520 -3.36 22.27 16.52
CA LYS A 520 -3.30 20.84 16.90
C LYS A 520 -4.27 20.04 16.03
N GLY A 521 -3.85 18.87 15.57
CA GLY A 521 -4.69 17.93 14.80
C GLY A 521 -5.66 17.16 15.69
N ALA A 522 -6.16 16.02 15.21
CA ALA A 522 -7.11 15.19 15.93
C ALA A 522 -6.47 14.46 17.13
N HIS A 523 -5.19 14.13 17.03
CA HIS A 523 -4.43 13.37 18.04
C HIS A 523 -3.08 14.01 18.33
N PRO A 524 -2.47 13.77 19.50
CA PRO A 524 -1.11 14.19 19.80
C PRO A 524 -0.14 13.80 18.68
N GLY A 525 0.77 14.72 18.34
CA GLY A 525 1.74 14.57 17.26
C GLY A 525 1.22 14.95 15.87
N LEU A 526 -0.09 15.21 15.71
CA LEU A 526 -0.65 15.69 14.45
C LEU A 526 -0.86 17.20 14.45
N PHE A 527 -0.62 17.83 13.29
CA PHE A 527 -0.81 19.26 13.09
C PHE A 527 -1.67 19.52 11.84
N ARG A 528 -2.54 20.52 11.97
CA ARG A 528 -3.30 21.07 10.86
C ARG A 528 -2.79 22.46 10.56
N THR A 529 -2.34 22.70 9.34
CA THR A 529 -1.89 24.02 8.88
C THR A 529 -2.87 24.63 7.90
N ARG A 530 -3.37 25.80 8.20
CA ARG A 530 -4.20 26.63 7.32
C ARG A 530 -3.37 27.75 6.74
N PHE A 531 -3.23 27.80 5.41
CA PHE A 531 -2.48 28.87 4.74
C PHE A 531 -3.35 30.12 4.60
N VAL A 532 -2.83 31.24 5.13
CA VAL A 532 -3.52 32.52 5.10
C VAL A 532 -3.29 33.17 3.75
N ARG A 533 -4.34 33.34 2.96
CA ARG A 533 -4.31 33.95 1.64
C ARG A 533 -4.58 35.45 1.74
N LYS A 534 -3.84 36.23 0.97
CA LYS A 534 -4.12 37.69 0.80
C LYS A 534 -5.17 37.96 -0.26
N GLU A 535 -5.29 37.08 -1.24
CA GLU A 535 -6.13 37.22 -2.43
C GLU A 535 -7.11 36.03 -2.50
N SER A 536 -8.22 36.28 -3.14
CA SER A 536 -9.21 35.24 -3.46
C SER A 536 -9.25 35.06 -4.98
N PRO A 537 -8.30 34.28 -5.56
CA PRO A 537 -8.22 34.09 -7.00
C PRO A 537 -9.48 33.45 -7.56
N LEU A 538 -9.83 33.75 -8.82
CA LEU A 538 -10.96 33.07 -9.47
C LEU A 538 -10.66 31.60 -9.67
N LEU A 539 -11.58 30.75 -9.22
CA LEU A 539 -11.56 29.30 -9.38
C LEU A 539 -12.54 28.88 -10.48
N SER A 540 -12.05 28.24 -11.53
CA SER A 540 -12.93 27.63 -12.54
C SER A 540 -13.19 26.17 -12.14
N ILE A 541 -14.46 25.84 -11.92
CA ILE A 541 -14.93 24.48 -11.58
C ILE A 541 -15.44 23.79 -12.84
N LEU A 542 -14.69 22.77 -13.32
CA LEU A 542 -14.97 22.05 -14.56
C LEU A 542 -15.68 20.74 -14.23
N ILE A 543 -16.93 20.59 -14.62
CA ILE A 543 -17.75 19.41 -14.33
C ILE A 543 -18.12 18.70 -15.64
N LEU A 544 -17.69 17.43 -15.77
CA LEU A 544 -18.09 16.58 -16.90
C LEU A 544 -19.48 16.00 -16.62
N TYR A 545 -20.47 16.43 -17.40
CA TYR A 545 -21.87 16.05 -17.24
C TYR A 545 -22.36 15.20 -18.42
N ARG A 546 -22.94 14.06 -18.13
CA ARG A 546 -23.49 13.08 -19.07
C ARG A 546 -24.88 12.64 -18.67
N GLY A 547 -25.87 13.57 -18.67
CA GLY A 547 -27.28 13.28 -18.51
C GLY A 547 -27.76 12.96 -17.08
N LYS A 548 -26.88 13.01 -16.04
CA LYS A 548 -27.28 12.77 -14.64
C LYS A 548 -27.76 14.08 -13.96
N LYS A 549 -28.96 14.56 -14.30
CA LYS A 549 -29.51 15.87 -13.87
C LYS A 549 -29.52 16.06 -12.35
N GLU A 550 -29.99 15.09 -11.61
CA GLU A 550 -30.06 15.18 -10.14
C GLU A 550 -28.65 15.19 -9.48
N ALA A 551 -27.69 14.49 -10.06
CA ALA A 551 -26.32 14.54 -9.59
C ALA A 551 -25.70 15.94 -9.82
N LEU A 552 -25.88 16.52 -11.01
CA LEU A 552 -25.41 17.86 -11.31
C LEU A 552 -26.03 18.92 -10.38
N ARG A 553 -27.35 18.87 -10.14
CA ARG A 553 -28.03 19.76 -9.20
C ARG A 553 -27.47 19.63 -7.78
N ARG A 554 -27.28 18.39 -7.30
CA ARG A 554 -26.71 18.13 -5.98
C ARG A 554 -25.29 18.65 -5.87
N CYS A 555 -24.45 18.39 -6.85
CA CYS A 555 -23.05 18.84 -6.91
C CYS A 555 -22.99 20.36 -6.79
N ILE A 556 -23.62 21.10 -7.70
CA ILE A 556 -23.63 22.56 -7.73
C ILE A 556 -24.25 23.13 -6.45
N ALA A 557 -25.44 22.67 -6.05
CA ALA A 557 -26.13 23.16 -4.87
C ALA A 557 -25.33 22.92 -3.57
N SER A 558 -24.52 21.85 -3.50
CA SER A 558 -23.68 21.59 -2.33
C SER A 558 -22.57 22.63 -2.19
N ILE A 559 -21.96 23.02 -3.29
CA ILE A 559 -20.91 24.04 -3.32
C ILE A 559 -21.49 25.41 -3.04
N ASP A 560 -22.56 25.80 -3.74
CA ASP A 560 -23.20 27.13 -3.60
C ASP A 560 -23.70 27.40 -2.19
N ARG A 561 -24.23 26.36 -1.52
CA ARG A 561 -24.82 26.48 -0.17
C ARG A 561 -23.83 26.33 0.96
N LYS A 562 -22.82 25.46 0.80
CA LYS A 562 -21.92 25.09 1.90
C LYS A 562 -20.56 25.79 1.86
N SER A 563 -20.03 26.06 0.65
CA SER A 563 -18.66 26.58 0.53
C SER A 563 -18.51 27.97 1.16
N SER A 564 -17.48 28.12 1.99
CA SER A 564 -17.02 29.43 2.48
C SER A 564 -16.33 30.24 1.39
N TYR A 565 -15.72 29.60 0.41
CA TYR A 565 -15.11 30.24 -0.75
C TYR A 565 -16.17 30.63 -1.76
N GLN A 566 -16.16 31.90 -2.23
CA GLN A 566 -17.23 32.44 -3.06
C GLN A 566 -16.80 32.92 -4.45
N ASN A 567 -15.48 33.02 -4.74
CA ASN A 567 -14.98 33.50 -6.02
C ASN A 567 -14.72 32.38 -7.02
N TYR A 568 -15.78 31.84 -7.62
CA TYR A 568 -15.70 30.77 -8.60
C TYR A 568 -16.71 30.91 -9.73
N GLU A 569 -16.44 30.27 -10.85
CA GLU A 569 -17.31 30.06 -11.99
C GLU A 569 -17.46 28.57 -12.28
N TYR A 570 -18.51 28.17 -13.00
CA TYR A 570 -18.73 26.81 -13.47
C TYR A 570 -18.53 26.69 -14.98
N LEU A 571 -17.87 25.61 -15.39
CA LEU A 571 -17.82 25.17 -16.78
C LEU A 571 -18.41 23.76 -16.83
N ILE A 572 -19.58 23.61 -17.45
CA ILE A 572 -20.27 22.34 -17.58
C ILE A 572 -19.96 21.75 -18.96
N LEU A 573 -19.23 20.64 -18.97
CA LEU A 573 -18.83 19.92 -20.16
C LEU A 573 -19.89 18.87 -20.49
N THR A 574 -20.61 19.03 -21.62
CA THR A 574 -21.78 18.22 -21.93
C THR A 574 -22.02 18.04 -23.43
N GLU A 575 -22.71 16.95 -23.77
CA GLU A 575 -23.23 16.66 -25.11
C GLU A 575 -24.61 17.35 -25.35
N GLU A 576 -25.24 17.87 -24.29
CA GLU A 576 -26.55 18.56 -24.37
C GLU A 576 -26.36 20.01 -24.87
N GLU A 577 -27.23 20.46 -25.79
CA GLU A 577 -27.19 21.82 -26.32
C GLU A 577 -27.60 22.87 -25.29
N THR A 578 -28.44 22.50 -24.35
CA THR A 578 -28.96 23.41 -23.31
C THR A 578 -29.08 22.71 -21.96
N LEU A 579 -28.78 23.44 -20.89
CA LEU A 579 -29.04 23.00 -19.54
C LEU A 579 -30.28 23.68 -18.95
N GLU A 580 -30.82 23.11 -17.88
CA GLU A 580 -31.87 23.71 -17.11
C GLU A 580 -31.48 25.08 -16.54
N THR A 581 -32.38 26.03 -16.59
CA THR A 581 -32.14 27.38 -16.06
C THR A 581 -32.23 27.37 -14.52
N GLY A 582 -31.45 28.21 -13.86
CA GLY A 582 -31.51 28.40 -12.40
C GLY A 582 -30.74 27.36 -11.58
N LEU A 583 -29.77 26.68 -12.16
CA LEU A 583 -28.89 25.76 -11.43
C LEU A 583 -28.02 26.48 -10.39
N THR A 584 -27.58 27.70 -10.69
CA THR A 584 -26.74 28.56 -9.84
C THR A 584 -26.94 30.02 -10.17
N GLU A 585 -26.60 30.91 -9.22
CA GLU A 585 -26.49 32.35 -9.44
C GLU A 585 -25.08 32.78 -9.88
N LYS A 586 -24.12 31.86 -9.88
CA LYS A 586 -22.75 32.10 -10.33
C LYS A 586 -22.65 32.05 -11.85
N THR A 587 -21.58 32.61 -12.39
CA THR A 587 -21.27 32.49 -13.81
C THR A 587 -21.16 31.04 -14.21
N LEU A 588 -21.92 30.63 -15.24
CA LEU A 588 -21.92 29.26 -15.75
C LEU A 588 -21.72 29.27 -17.26
N HIS A 589 -20.73 28.61 -17.72
CA HIS A 589 -20.40 28.40 -19.14
C HIS A 589 -20.73 26.97 -19.54
N LEU A 590 -21.42 26.81 -20.68
CA LEU A 590 -21.67 25.52 -21.27
C LEU A 590 -20.59 25.22 -22.31
N ILE A 591 -19.91 24.12 -22.16
CA ILE A 591 -18.86 23.65 -23.07
C ILE A 591 -19.40 22.41 -23.78
N HIS A 592 -19.68 22.55 -25.07
CA HIS A 592 -20.22 21.45 -25.85
C HIS A 592 -19.13 20.38 -26.11
N CYS A 593 -19.44 19.13 -25.80
CA CYS A 593 -18.65 17.94 -26.12
C CYS A 593 -19.35 17.14 -27.22
N GLU A 594 -18.61 16.59 -28.16
CA GLU A 594 -19.16 15.69 -29.17
C GLU A 594 -19.57 14.33 -28.56
N GLU A 595 -20.56 13.67 -29.14
CA GLU A 595 -20.99 12.35 -28.68
C GLU A 595 -19.82 11.35 -28.73
N GLY A 596 -19.54 10.73 -27.62
CA GLY A 596 -18.41 9.79 -27.50
C GLY A 596 -17.03 10.41 -27.45
N GLU A 597 -16.91 11.73 -27.39
CA GLU A 597 -15.63 12.42 -27.29
C GLU A 597 -14.82 11.98 -26.07
N ASN A 598 -13.50 11.88 -26.27
CA ASN A 598 -12.56 11.57 -25.22
C ASN A 598 -12.66 12.60 -24.06
N PRO A 599 -12.89 12.16 -22.79
CA PRO A 599 -13.00 13.05 -21.64
C PRO A 599 -11.77 13.95 -21.46
N ALA A 600 -10.57 13.48 -21.78
CA ALA A 600 -9.35 14.28 -21.70
C ALA A 600 -9.37 15.44 -22.72
N ALA A 601 -9.76 15.18 -23.96
CA ALA A 601 -9.89 16.20 -25.02
C ALA A 601 -10.93 17.25 -24.63
N CYS A 602 -12.11 16.82 -24.15
CA CYS A 602 -13.16 17.73 -23.71
C CYS A 602 -12.69 18.62 -22.55
N ARG A 603 -12.00 18.06 -21.56
CA ARG A 603 -11.40 18.83 -20.44
C ARG A 603 -10.32 19.81 -20.92
N ASN A 604 -9.42 19.39 -21.79
CA ASN A 604 -8.38 20.26 -22.37
C ASN A 604 -8.98 21.47 -23.09
N ARG A 605 -10.04 21.26 -23.89
CA ARG A 605 -10.75 22.33 -24.60
C ARG A 605 -11.47 23.26 -23.61
N ALA A 606 -12.11 22.72 -22.57
CA ALA A 606 -12.82 23.52 -21.57
C ALA A 606 -11.89 24.46 -20.80
N VAL A 607 -10.64 24.07 -20.54
CA VAL A 607 -9.66 24.93 -19.89
C VAL A 607 -9.39 26.19 -20.69
N GLN A 608 -9.47 26.16 -22.03
CA GLN A 608 -9.29 27.35 -22.87
C GLN A 608 -10.39 28.39 -22.66
N SER A 609 -11.59 27.96 -22.26
CA SER A 609 -12.73 28.85 -21.96
C SER A 609 -12.83 29.24 -20.49
N ALA A 610 -12.02 28.67 -19.64
CA ALA A 610 -12.00 28.99 -18.21
C ALA A 610 -11.31 30.35 -17.98
N SER A 611 -11.81 31.14 -17.03
CA SER A 611 -11.23 32.44 -16.70
C SER A 611 -10.37 32.42 -15.44
N GLY A 612 -10.53 31.38 -14.60
CA GLY A 612 -9.84 31.24 -13.33
C GLY A 612 -8.35 30.93 -13.45
N GLU A 613 -7.57 31.39 -12.52
CA GLU A 613 -6.15 31.08 -12.35
C GLU A 613 -5.94 29.64 -11.84
N TYR A 614 -6.95 29.11 -11.16
CA TYR A 614 -7.00 27.74 -10.65
C TYR A 614 -8.14 26.97 -11.28
N LEU A 615 -7.89 25.72 -11.60
CA LEU A 615 -8.81 24.80 -12.26
C LEU A 615 -9.16 23.65 -11.30
N LEU A 616 -10.43 23.51 -10.96
CA LEU A 616 -10.93 22.36 -10.20
C LEU A 616 -11.65 21.41 -11.15
N PHE A 617 -11.05 20.29 -11.46
CA PHE A 617 -11.73 19.20 -12.14
C PHE A 617 -12.57 18.46 -11.12
N LEU A 618 -13.86 18.32 -11.39
CA LEU A 618 -14.83 17.76 -10.47
C LEU A 618 -15.75 16.77 -11.22
N ASP A 619 -15.98 15.61 -10.61
CA ASP A 619 -16.97 14.66 -11.14
C ASP A 619 -18.38 15.11 -10.75
N VAL A 620 -19.36 14.92 -11.64
CA VAL A 620 -20.76 15.27 -11.40
C VAL A 620 -21.38 14.55 -10.18
N ASP A 621 -20.88 13.38 -9.84
CA ASP A 621 -21.34 12.57 -8.70
C ASP A 621 -20.73 13.01 -7.34
N THR A 622 -20.07 14.17 -7.27
CA THR A 622 -19.47 14.69 -6.03
C THR A 622 -20.45 15.60 -5.26
N GLU A 623 -20.29 15.66 -3.95
CA GLU A 623 -20.99 16.56 -3.05
C GLU A 623 -20.04 17.10 -1.97
N LEU A 624 -19.96 18.43 -1.83
CA LEU A 624 -19.13 19.08 -0.81
C LEU A 624 -19.61 18.73 0.61
N ILE A 625 -18.70 18.34 1.47
CA ILE A 625 -18.94 18.05 2.90
C ILE A 625 -18.54 19.23 3.76
N ALA A 626 -17.24 19.49 3.86
CA ALA A 626 -16.68 20.53 4.73
C ALA A 626 -16.71 21.91 4.02
N PRO A 627 -17.24 22.96 4.67
CA PRO A 627 -17.38 24.26 4.06
C PRO A 627 -16.07 24.90 3.57
N ASP A 628 -14.96 24.61 4.25
CA ASP A 628 -13.63 25.17 3.99
C ASP A 628 -12.79 24.34 2.99
N SER A 629 -13.36 23.27 2.41
CA SER A 629 -12.64 22.38 1.49
C SER A 629 -11.97 23.09 0.31
N LEU A 630 -12.66 24.04 -0.34
CA LEU A 630 -12.09 24.79 -1.47
C LEU A 630 -10.97 25.72 -1.01
N GLU A 631 -11.08 26.27 0.19
CA GLU A 631 -10.05 27.12 0.79
C GLU A 631 -8.80 26.36 1.17
N GLU A 632 -8.97 25.14 1.73
CA GLU A 632 -7.85 24.25 2.08
C GLU A 632 -7.10 23.81 0.82
N MET A 633 -7.82 23.37 -0.21
CA MET A 633 -7.20 23.02 -1.50
C MET A 633 -6.46 24.20 -2.13
N LEU A 634 -7.07 25.37 -2.18
CA LEU A 634 -6.45 26.59 -2.75
C LEU A 634 -5.22 26.98 -1.95
N GLY A 635 -5.32 27.05 -0.62
CA GLY A 635 -4.20 27.39 0.26
C GLY A 635 -2.99 26.47 0.04
N CYS A 636 -3.23 25.18 -0.02
CA CYS A 636 -2.20 24.18 -0.32
C CYS A 636 -1.64 24.34 -1.75
N CYS A 637 -2.51 24.52 -2.76
CA CYS A 637 -2.11 24.63 -4.17
C CYS A 637 -1.33 25.92 -4.47
N MET A 638 -1.55 27.00 -3.71
CA MET A 638 -0.86 28.28 -3.90
C MET A 638 0.62 28.24 -3.52
N ARG A 639 1.06 27.27 -2.71
CA ARG A 639 2.48 27.09 -2.40
C ARG A 639 3.30 26.89 -3.68
N GLU A 640 4.51 27.41 -3.71
CA GLU A 640 5.34 27.47 -4.93
C GLU A 640 5.63 26.09 -5.52
N LYS A 641 5.99 25.13 -4.66
CA LYS A 641 6.37 23.76 -5.08
C LYS A 641 5.16 22.87 -5.35
N ASN A 642 3.97 23.23 -4.84
CA ASN A 642 2.75 22.44 -5.02
C ASN A 642 2.11 22.78 -6.38
N GLY A 643 1.71 21.75 -7.10
CA GLY A 643 1.14 21.89 -8.44
C GLY A 643 -0.28 21.42 -8.55
N ILE A 644 -0.55 20.31 -7.89
CA ILE A 644 -1.81 19.58 -7.95
C ILE A 644 -2.23 19.21 -6.54
N VAL A 645 -3.51 19.40 -6.23
CA VAL A 645 -4.08 19.05 -4.91
C VAL A 645 -5.33 18.21 -5.10
N GLY A 646 -5.36 17.02 -4.48
CA GLY A 646 -6.52 16.13 -4.43
C GLY A 646 -7.20 16.18 -3.07
N ALA A 647 -8.53 16.02 -3.07
CA ALA A 647 -9.34 15.99 -1.87
C ALA A 647 -9.53 14.56 -1.32
N ARG A 648 -9.98 14.45 -0.08
CA ARG A 648 -10.47 13.19 0.50
C ARG A 648 -11.89 12.92 0.03
N LEU A 649 -12.10 11.79 -0.64
CA LEU A 649 -13.41 11.39 -1.14
C LEU A 649 -13.98 10.23 -0.34
N TYR A 650 -15.29 10.30 -0.05
CA TYR A 650 -16.04 9.23 0.60
C TYR A 650 -17.10 8.66 -0.34
N ASP A 651 -17.34 7.37 -0.26
CA ASP A 651 -18.47 6.72 -0.95
C ASP A 651 -19.82 6.98 -0.22
N GLY A 652 -20.91 6.48 -0.80
CA GLY A 652 -22.25 6.59 -0.22
C GLY A 652 -22.42 5.86 1.12
N GLU A 653 -21.49 4.98 1.51
CA GLU A 653 -21.46 4.26 2.78
C GLU A 653 -20.49 4.92 3.79
N LYS A 654 -20.01 6.11 3.50
CA LYS A 654 -19.04 6.89 4.30
C LYS A 654 -17.68 6.20 4.46
N ARG A 655 -17.29 5.37 3.48
CA ARG A 655 -15.96 4.82 3.40
C ARG A 655 -15.09 5.68 2.51
N ILE A 656 -13.79 5.68 2.77
CA ILE A 656 -12.83 6.38 1.92
C ILE A 656 -12.85 5.72 0.53
N ALA A 657 -13.14 6.52 -0.47
CA ALA A 657 -13.08 6.16 -1.88
C ALA A 657 -11.77 6.62 -2.51
N HIS A 658 -11.15 7.69 -1.95
CA HIS A 658 -9.87 8.24 -2.40
C HIS A 658 -9.20 9.08 -1.31
N ALA A 659 -7.90 8.85 -1.11
CA ALA A 659 -7.03 9.64 -0.25
C ALA A 659 -5.58 9.67 -0.80
N GLY A 660 -5.44 9.85 -2.12
CA GLY A 660 -4.19 9.77 -2.85
C GLY A 660 -4.07 8.46 -3.65
N VAL A 661 -3.15 8.41 -4.61
CA VAL A 661 -2.89 7.25 -5.46
C VAL A 661 -1.46 6.78 -5.29
N ILE A 662 -1.32 5.48 -5.02
CA ILE A 662 -0.04 4.77 -4.94
C ILE A 662 0.18 4.01 -6.25
N ILE A 663 1.24 4.34 -6.97
CA ILE A 663 1.66 3.59 -8.17
C ILE A 663 2.24 2.24 -7.74
N GLY A 664 1.89 1.17 -8.46
CA GLY A 664 2.27 -0.20 -8.12
C GLY A 664 1.27 -0.92 -7.21
N LEU A 665 0.40 -0.20 -6.48
CA LEU A 665 -0.68 -0.82 -5.71
C LEU A 665 -1.68 -1.48 -6.66
N HIS A 666 -2.10 -2.72 -6.35
CA HIS A 666 -2.93 -3.55 -7.24
C HIS A 666 -2.36 -3.69 -8.65
N ARG A 667 -1.01 -3.69 -8.79
CA ARG A 667 -0.19 -3.86 -9.99
C ARG A 667 0.11 -2.58 -10.78
N ILE A 668 -0.82 -1.64 -10.89
CA ILE A 668 -0.65 -0.42 -11.70
C ILE A 668 -0.76 0.80 -10.82
N ALA A 669 -1.91 0.97 -10.19
CA ALA A 669 -2.19 2.05 -9.27
C ALA A 669 -3.42 1.72 -8.43
N GLY A 670 -3.46 2.22 -7.20
CA GLY A 670 -4.60 2.05 -6.32
C GLY A 670 -4.79 3.24 -5.39
N ASP A 671 -6.04 3.46 -4.97
CA ASP A 671 -6.38 4.50 -4.01
C ASP A 671 -5.88 4.10 -2.61
N ALA A 672 -5.10 4.99 -1.98
CA ALA A 672 -4.65 4.83 -0.61
C ALA A 672 -5.85 4.82 0.34
N PHE A 673 -5.80 3.99 1.38
CA PHE A 673 -6.84 3.84 2.42
C PHE A 673 -8.25 3.54 1.89
N SER A 674 -8.38 3.04 0.66
CA SER A 674 -9.68 2.70 0.08
C SER A 674 -10.42 1.67 0.93
N GLY A 675 -11.68 1.95 1.24
CA GLY A 675 -12.53 1.08 2.05
C GLY A 675 -12.52 1.36 3.56
N PHE A 676 -11.57 2.14 4.08
CA PHE A 676 -11.58 2.58 5.48
C PHE A 676 -12.85 3.38 5.78
N GLN A 677 -13.44 3.17 6.96
CA GLN A 677 -14.60 3.97 7.39
C GLN A 677 -14.14 5.41 7.71
N LYS A 678 -15.04 6.38 7.58
CA LYS A 678 -14.76 7.79 7.91
C LYS A 678 -14.23 7.97 9.34
N THR A 679 -14.67 7.13 10.26
CA THR A 679 -14.30 7.13 11.69
C THR A 679 -13.16 6.18 12.01
N GLU A 680 -12.65 5.45 11.03
CA GLU A 680 -11.52 4.54 11.18
C GLU A 680 -10.23 5.29 10.92
N GLU A 681 -9.23 5.03 11.72
CA GLU A 681 -7.92 5.65 11.64
C GLU A 681 -6.87 4.55 11.52
N ASP A 682 -5.83 4.82 10.77
CA ASP A 682 -4.64 4.00 10.77
C ASP A 682 -3.75 4.31 11.99
N VAL A 683 -2.82 3.41 12.31
CA VAL A 683 -1.98 3.49 13.53
C VAL A 683 -1.24 4.82 13.66
N TYR A 684 -0.80 5.39 12.55
CA TYR A 684 -0.06 6.67 12.52
C TYR A 684 -0.90 7.84 12.05
N SER A 685 -2.22 7.66 11.95
CA SER A 685 -3.18 8.67 11.51
C SER A 685 -2.83 9.37 10.19
N ARG A 686 -2.09 8.69 9.31
CA ARG A 686 -1.62 9.24 8.03
C ARG A 686 -2.76 9.63 7.09
N ILE A 687 -3.91 9.01 7.25
CA ILE A 687 -5.16 9.37 6.58
C ILE A 687 -5.60 10.81 6.87
N LEU A 688 -5.19 11.35 8.01
CA LEU A 688 -5.45 12.72 8.47
C LEU A 688 -4.30 13.68 8.17
N CYS A 689 -3.21 13.21 7.57
CA CYS A 689 -2.04 14.01 7.25
C CYS A 689 -2.09 14.51 5.81
N ARG A 690 -1.78 15.79 5.61
CA ARG A 690 -1.42 16.29 4.29
C ARG A 690 -0.11 15.64 3.89
N GLN A 691 -0.03 15.09 2.68
CA GLN A 691 1.14 14.37 2.21
C GLN A 691 1.23 14.32 0.68
N GLY A 692 2.43 14.12 0.17
CA GLY A 692 2.69 13.91 -1.25
C GLY A 692 2.27 12.51 -1.71
N TYR A 693 1.76 12.42 -2.92
CA TYR A 693 1.47 11.17 -3.61
C TYR A 693 1.95 11.21 -5.05
N SER A 694 2.12 10.05 -5.65
CA SER A 694 2.45 9.95 -7.08
C SER A 694 1.36 10.57 -7.96
N ALA A 695 0.10 10.43 -7.56
CA ALA A 695 -1.05 11.00 -8.25
C ALA A 695 -2.24 11.20 -7.31
N VAL A 696 -3.23 11.97 -7.79
CA VAL A 696 -4.58 12.09 -7.21
C VAL A 696 -5.60 11.94 -8.33
N THR A 697 -6.83 11.56 -7.97
CA THR A 697 -7.88 11.31 -8.96
C THR A 697 -8.43 12.60 -9.57
N GLY A 698 -8.67 12.60 -10.89
CA GLY A 698 -9.35 13.67 -11.60
C GLY A 698 -10.82 13.86 -11.25
N LYS A 699 -11.36 13.12 -10.27
CA LYS A 699 -12.73 13.27 -9.76
C LYS A 699 -12.88 14.47 -8.83
N CYS A 700 -11.80 14.88 -8.16
CA CYS A 700 -11.70 16.12 -7.41
C CYS A 700 -10.23 16.53 -7.34
N MET A 701 -9.77 17.30 -8.36
CA MET A 701 -8.38 17.68 -8.54
C MET A 701 -8.29 19.17 -8.81
N LEU A 702 -7.57 19.88 -7.95
CA LEU A 702 -7.24 21.28 -8.14
C LEU A 702 -5.84 21.42 -8.72
N VAL A 703 -5.68 22.29 -9.71
CA VAL A 703 -4.38 22.56 -10.34
C VAL A 703 -4.25 24.04 -10.71
N LYS A 704 -3.03 24.60 -10.64
CA LYS A 704 -2.74 25.91 -11.22
C LYS A 704 -2.85 25.85 -12.74
N ARG A 705 -3.56 26.80 -13.36
CA ARG A 705 -3.65 26.88 -14.83
C ARG A 705 -2.27 26.86 -15.50
N SER A 706 -1.32 27.65 -15.00
CA SER A 706 0.03 27.72 -15.56
C SER A 706 0.76 26.37 -15.56
N ILE A 707 0.49 25.50 -14.55
CA ILE A 707 1.05 24.16 -14.49
C ILE A 707 0.32 23.23 -15.48
N PHE A 708 -1.01 23.34 -15.56
CA PHE A 708 -1.79 22.57 -16.53
C PHE A 708 -1.30 22.82 -17.97
N GLU A 709 -1.10 24.09 -18.32
CA GLU A 709 -0.60 24.52 -19.63
C GLU A 709 0.85 24.09 -19.87
N ALA A 710 1.74 24.25 -18.87
CA ALA A 710 3.15 23.88 -18.96
C ALA A 710 3.36 22.35 -19.14
N VAL A 711 2.49 21.56 -18.54
CA VAL A 711 2.51 20.08 -18.67
C VAL A 711 1.85 19.63 -19.98
N GLY A 712 1.08 20.49 -20.66
CA GLY A 712 0.37 20.21 -21.92
C GLY A 712 -0.99 19.54 -21.73
N GLY A 713 -1.62 19.74 -20.56
CA GLY A 713 -2.95 19.20 -20.26
C GLY A 713 -2.99 17.68 -20.07
N PHE A 714 -4.19 17.10 -20.12
CA PHE A 714 -4.39 15.66 -20.08
C PHE A 714 -3.97 15.00 -21.40
N SER A 715 -3.31 13.84 -21.33
CA SER A 715 -2.99 13.05 -22.52
C SER A 715 -4.24 12.37 -23.06
N GLU A 716 -4.59 12.69 -24.32
CA GLU A 716 -5.76 12.15 -25.01
C GLU A 716 -5.59 10.69 -25.42
N GLU A 717 -4.37 10.17 -25.41
CA GLU A 717 -4.06 8.77 -25.72
C GLU A 717 -4.65 7.79 -24.69
N PHE A 718 -4.86 8.21 -23.45
CA PHE A 718 -5.35 7.35 -22.37
C PHE A 718 -6.88 7.15 -22.36
N GLY A 719 -7.63 7.86 -23.18
CA GLY A 719 -9.07 7.76 -23.22
C GLY A 719 -9.71 8.13 -21.86
N ARG A 720 -10.40 7.17 -21.24
CA ARG A 720 -11.14 7.38 -19.98
C ARG A 720 -10.35 7.01 -18.73
N ALA A 721 -9.30 6.20 -18.87
CA ALA A 721 -8.52 5.68 -17.74
C ALA A 721 -7.10 6.27 -17.74
N PHE A 722 -6.55 6.51 -16.56
CA PHE A 722 -5.18 6.92 -16.30
C PHE A 722 -4.74 8.30 -16.83
N ALA A 723 -5.60 9.08 -17.49
CA ALA A 723 -5.24 10.41 -17.99
C ALA A 723 -4.89 11.37 -16.83
N ASP A 724 -5.55 11.27 -15.69
CA ASP A 724 -5.28 12.00 -14.47
C ASP A 724 -3.96 11.55 -13.80
N LEU A 725 -3.70 10.25 -13.76
CA LEU A 725 -2.46 9.70 -13.22
C LEU A 725 -1.25 10.14 -14.07
N ASP A 726 -1.36 9.98 -15.40
CA ASP A 726 -0.33 10.43 -16.34
C ASP A 726 -0.06 11.93 -16.20
N PHE A 727 -1.10 12.74 -16.07
CA PHE A 727 -0.96 14.18 -15.84
C PHE A 727 -0.20 14.49 -14.55
N CYS A 728 -0.56 13.84 -13.45
CA CYS A 728 0.13 13.98 -12.16
C CYS A 728 1.62 13.59 -12.26
N LEU A 729 1.92 12.45 -12.88
CA LEU A 729 3.31 11.98 -13.05
C LEU A 729 4.13 12.92 -13.94
N ARG A 730 3.55 13.48 -15.02
CA ARG A 730 4.23 14.50 -15.85
C ARG A 730 4.48 15.80 -15.07
N ALA A 731 3.54 16.23 -14.23
CA ALA A 731 3.73 17.38 -13.36
C ALA A 731 4.85 17.12 -12.35
N GLY A 732 4.92 15.92 -11.77
CA GLY A 732 6.00 15.47 -10.90
C GLY A 732 7.37 15.53 -11.57
N LYS A 733 7.50 15.04 -12.80
CA LYS A 733 8.74 15.15 -13.61
C LYS A 733 9.16 16.61 -13.87
N ASN A 734 8.22 17.52 -13.88
CA ASN A 734 8.47 18.97 -13.98
C ASN A 734 8.72 19.64 -12.60
N GLY A 735 9.02 18.85 -11.57
CA GLY A 735 9.36 19.35 -10.23
C GLY A 735 8.18 19.91 -9.42
N LYS A 736 6.93 19.58 -9.81
CA LYS A 736 5.74 19.99 -9.06
C LYS A 736 5.20 18.85 -8.20
N ARG A 737 4.89 19.15 -6.93
CA ARG A 737 4.32 18.15 -6.01
C ARG A 737 2.84 17.93 -6.30
N VAL A 738 2.42 16.69 -6.14
CA VAL A 738 1.03 16.27 -6.11
C VAL A 738 0.68 15.96 -4.66
N VAL A 739 -0.26 16.69 -4.10
CA VAL A 739 -0.54 16.69 -2.66
C VAL A 739 -1.97 16.22 -2.38
N TYR A 740 -2.12 15.38 -1.41
CA TYR A 740 -3.41 15.01 -0.81
C TYR A 740 -3.71 15.96 0.36
N GLU A 741 -4.88 16.61 0.33
CA GLU A 741 -5.36 17.51 1.38
C GLU A 741 -6.52 16.84 2.16
N PRO A 742 -6.27 16.34 3.36
CA PRO A 742 -7.27 15.57 4.13
C PRO A 742 -8.45 16.39 4.63
N TYR A 743 -8.29 17.72 4.74
CA TYR A 743 -9.34 18.62 5.24
C TYR A 743 -10.27 19.11 4.13
N ALA A 744 -9.95 18.83 2.88
CA ALA A 744 -10.86 18.98 1.74
C ALA A 744 -11.71 17.72 1.60
N GLU A 745 -12.96 17.74 2.05
CA GLU A 745 -13.83 16.57 2.12
C GLU A 745 -15.02 16.66 1.15
N PHE A 746 -15.21 15.58 0.36
CA PHE A 746 -16.34 15.43 -0.55
C PHE A 746 -16.89 14.01 -0.49
N TYR A 747 -18.20 13.84 -0.73
CA TYR A 747 -18.75 12.57 -1.15
C TYR A 747 -18.54 12.38 -2.65
N HIS A 748 -18.37 11.13 -3.07
CA HIS A 748 -18.39 10.70 -4.46
C HIS A 748 -19.27 9.46 -4.58
N TYR A 749 -20.51 9.65 -5.06
CA TYR A 749 -21.59 8.65 -5.07
C TYR A 749 -21.52 7.67 -6.25
N GLY A 750 -20.42 7.59 -6.99
CA GLY A 750 -20.35 6.76 -8.20
C GLY A 750 -20.95 5.37 -8.02
N ASP A 751 -21.89 5.02 -8.90
CA ASP A 751 -22.59 3.74 -8.86
C ASP A 751 -21.64 2.59 -9.16
N ARG A 752 -21.49 1.66 -8.21
CA ARG A 752 -20.65 0.44 -8.39
C ARG A 752 -21.14 -0.43 -9.54
N GLN A 753 -22.45 -0.52 -9.76
CA GLN A 753 -23.03 -1.32 -10.83
C GLN A 753 -22.81 -0.68 -12.21
N GLU A 754 -22.90 0.64 -12.28
CA GLU A 754 -22.61 1.39 -13.51
C GLU A 754 -21.14 1.31 -13.87
N LYS A 755 -20.24 1.49 -12.90
CA LYS A 755 -18.78 1.29 -13.09
C LYS A 755 -18.44 -0.13 -13.58
N GLN A 756 -19.13 -1.12 -13.07
CA GLN A 756 -18.91 -2.51 -13.46
C GLN A 756 -19.41 -2.78 -14.89
N ARG A 757 -20.56 -2.22 -15.28
CA ARG A 757 -21.06 -2.29 -16.68
C ARG A 757 -20.13 -1.54 -17.65
N GLU A 758 -19.71 -0.33 -17.32
CA GLU A 758 -18.77 0.44 -18.13
C GLU A 758 -17.41 -0.27 -18.27
N ALA A 759 -16.93 -0.90 -17.21
CA ALA A 759 -15.68 -1.68 -17.25
C ALA A 759 -15.83 -2.94 -18.13
N GLU A 760 -16.98 -3.62 -18.10
CA GLU A 760 -17.26 -4.78 -18.95
C GLU A 760 -17.43 -4.40 -20.44
N GLU A 761 -18.08 -3.26 -20.72
CA GLU A 761 -18.29 -2.77 -22.09
C GLU A 761 -17.01 -2.21 -22.73
N LYS A 762 -16.06 -1.73 -21.94
CA LYS A 762 -14.84 -1.03 -22.37
C LYS A 762 -13.55 -1.71 -21.92
N LEU A 763 -13.62 -3.00 -21.65
CA LEU A 763 -12.49 -3.79 -21.16
C LEU A 763 -11.26 -3.69 -22.08
N GLU A 764 -11.47 -3.61 -23.38
CA GLU A 764 -10.40 -3.52 -24.37
C GLU A 764 -9.71 -2.14 -24.34
N GLU A 765 -10.48 -1.04 -24.20
CA GLU A 765 -9.93 0.31 -24.01
C GLU A 765 -9.12 0.40 -22.73
N PHE A 766 -9.60 -0.24 -21.64
CA PHE A 766 -8.90 -0.27 -20.36
C PHE A 766 -7.59 -1.05 -20.44
N HIS A 767 -7.55 -2.18 -21.12
CA HIS A 767 -6.31 -2.93 -21.34
C HIS A 767 -5.30 -2.18 -22.21
N GLN A 768 -5.76 -1.47 -23.23
CA GLN A 768 -4.89 -0.63 -24.06
C GLN A 768 -4.31 0.53 -23.21
N ALA A 769 -5.10 1.13 -22.34
CA ALA A 769 -4.65 2.18 -21.43
C ALA A 769 -3.63 1.66 -20.41
N ILE A 770 -3.81 0.43 -19.89
CA ILE A 770 -2.83 -0.25 -19.03
C ILE A 770 -1.50 -0.43 -19.77
N ALA A 771 -1.53 -1.05 -20.96
CA ALA A 771 -0.32 -1.30 -21.73
C ALA A 771 0.42 -0.01 -22.10
N LEU A 772 -0.34 1.05 -22.40
CA LEU A 772 0.24 2.37 -22.64
C LEU A 772 0.87 2.97 -21.38
N PHE A 773 0.21 2.83 -20.23
CA PHE A 773 0.71 3.34 -18.95
C PHE A 773 1.99 2.63 -18.55
N GLU A 774 2.03 1.29 -18.57
CA GLU A 774 3.23 0.49 -18.29
C GLU A 774 4.40 0.76 -19.25
N LYS A 775 4.10 1.11 -20.49
CA LYS A 775 5.14 1.47 -21.48
C LYS A 775 5.71 2.87 -21.23
N ARG A 776 4.91 3.79 -20.69
CA ARG A 776 5.30 5.20 -20.50
C ARG A 776 5.97 5.44 -19.16
N TRP A 777 5.53 4.72 -18.15
CA TRP A 777 5.92 4.86 -16.75
C TRP A 777 6.54 3.60 -16.15
#